data_d4a6635b53a330daa034c9e98254a99b
#
_entry.id   d4a6635b53a330daa034c9e98254a99b
#
_cell.length_a   1.000
_cell.length_b   1.000
_cell.length_c   1.000
_cell.angle_alpha   90.00
_cell.angle_beta   90.00
_cell.angle_gamma   90.00
#
_symmetry.space_group_name_H-M   'P 1'
#
loop_
_entity.id
_entity.type
_entity.pdbx_description
1 polymer ?
#
loop_
_entity_poly.entity_id
_entity_poly.type
_entity_poly.pdbx_seq_one_letter_code
_entity_poly.pdbx_strand_id
1 'polypeptide(L)'
;SPQAVARLAEFYDYYEIQPLGNNQFMIDSDRYGDINSKEDLQNINREIVSLGEKFKKPVVATCDVHFLDPEDEVYRRIIMAGKGFGDADTQPPLYLRTTDEMLEEFSYLGSAKAREIVIDNPNRICDMVEKISPVNPNKCPPVIENSEQNLRDICYNKAHEIYGENLPEPVQTRLERELTSIISNGYSVMYIIAQKLVWKSNDDGYLVGSRGSVGSSFVATMAGITEVNPLSPHYYCSECHYSDFDSEEVRAFAGGCGFDMPDKNCPNCGAKLVKAGFDIPFETFLGFKGDKEPDIDLNFSGDYQAKAHRYTEVIFGEGHTFKAGTIGTLADKTAFGYVKNYYEERGHRKRKCEIDRILQGCTGIRRSTGQHPGGIVVLPHGHDINEFTPVQHPANDMTTDIITTHFDYHSIDHNLLKLDILGHDDPTMIRTLEEYITSDALENEYNDENPFDATKIPLDDKKVLSLFHDTSALGIKPEDIDGCNLGCLGIPEFGTDFVIQMVQDANPQSLSDLIRISGLSHGTNVWLGNAQVLIESGKATISTAICTRDDIMIYLIQMGLDSEQSFTIMESVRKGKGLKEEWKEEMRAHDVPEWYIDSCLKIKYMFPKAHAAAYVMMAWRIAYCKVYYPLAYYAAYFSIRATGFNYEIMCQGRERLTYFQKDYERRKDSLSKKEQDVYRDMKIVQEMYARGFDFTPIDIYRAKPDRFQIIDGKLMPALNTIDGMGDNAAIAVAEAAKDGKFLSRDDFRQRTKATKTVIDLMGDLGLLGDMPESNQLSLFDFA
;
A
#
# COMPACT_ATOMS: atom_id res chain seq x y z
N SER A 1 42.14 -3.79 30.74
CA SER A 1 42.97 -4.26 31.86
C SER A 1 43.07 -5.79 31.81
N PRO A 2 44.15 -6.44 32.30
CA PRO A 2 44.28 -7.89 32.37
C PRO A 2 43.10 -8.62 33.02
N GLN A 3 42.47 -7.96 34.04
CA GLN A 3 41.29 -8.51 34.72
C GLN A 3 40.03 -8.53 33.84
N ALA A 4 39.89 -7.55 32.96
CA ALA A 4 38.78 -7.53 32.00
C ALA A 4 38.97 -8.63 30.93
N VAL A 5 40.19 -8.81 30.45
CA VAL A 5 40.55 -9.88 29.49
C VAL A 5 40.29 -11.23 30.11
N ALA A 6 40.72 -11.45 31.38
CA ALA A 6 40.49 -12.73 32.08
C ALA A 6 38.98 -13.05 32.22
N ARG A 7 38.13 -12.07 32.59
CA ARG A 7 36.66 -12.25 32.66
C ARG A 7 36.05 -12.63 31.32
N LEU A 8 36.48 -11.99 30.25
CA LEU A 8 36.02 -12.30 28.88
C LEU A 8 36.47 -13.69 28.47
N ALA A 9 37.73 -14.04 28.78
CA ALA A 9 38.30 -15.35 28.46
C ALA A 9 37.59 -16.52 29.21
N GLU A 10 37.13 -16.29 30.42
CA GLU A 10 36.32 -17.26 31.16
C GLU A 10 34.90 -17.39 30.60
N PHE A 11 34.30 -16.28 30.17
CA PHE A 11 32.92 -16.22 29.69
C PHE A 11 32.69 -16.96 28.38
N TYR A 12 33.56 -16.72 27.37
CA TYR A 12 33.37 -17.30 26.05
C TYR A 12 33.77 -18.77 25.98
N ASP A 13 33.09 -19.58 25.15
CA ASP A 13 33.32 -21.00 24.96
C ASP A 13 34.51 -21.27 24.05
N TYR A 14 34.82 -20.39 23.12
CA TYR A 14 35.96 -20.43 22.23
C TYR A 14 36.41 -19.00 21.81
N TYR A 15 37.59 -18.89 21.23
CA TYR A 15 38.15 -17.65 20.72
C TYR A 15 38.35 -17.72 19.24
N GLU A 16 38.34 -16.58 18.58
CA GLU A 16 38.49 -16.45 17.15
C GLU A 16 39.71 -15.59 16.81
N ILE A 17 40.47 -16.01 15.80
CA ILE A 17 41.47 -15.21 15.12
C ILE A 17 41.20 -15.20 13.63
N GLN A 18 41.60 -14.09 12.98
CA GLN A 18 41.34 -13.85 11.56
C GLN A 18 42.63 -13.65 10.79
N PRO A 19 42.63 -13.79 9.43
CA PRO A 19 43.75 -13.43 8.57
C PRO A 19 44.26 -12.02 8.86
N LEU A 20 45.58 -11.83 8.80
CA LEU A 20 46.22 -10.56 9.15
C LEU A 20 45.69 -9.39 8.32
N GLY A 21 45.37 -9.63 7.04
CA GLY A 21 44.79 -8.63 6.14
C GLY A 21 43.46 -8.03 6.63
N ASN A 22 42.67 -8.80 7.39
CA ASN A 22 41.40 -8.34 7.94
C ASN A 22 41.60 -7.22 8.99
N ASN A 23 42.77 -7.21 9.65
CA ASN A 23 43.15 -6.27 10.69
C ASN A 23 44.22 -5.25 10.25
N GLN A 24 44.52 -5.17 8.95
CA GLN A 24 45.49 -4.22 8.40
C GLN A 24 45.21 -2.77 8.83
N PHE A 25 43.95 -2.38 8.95
CA PHE A 25 43.56 -1.04 9.40
C PHE A 25 44.16 -0.62 10.75
N MET A 26 44.52 -1.60 11.61
CA MET A 26 45.15 -1.31 12.90
C MET A 26 46.57 -0.77 12.74
N ILE A 27 47.28 -1.21 11.70
CA ILE A 27 48.64 -0.70 11.36
C ILE A 27 48.55 0.70 10.75
N ASP A 28 47.49 0.94 9.95
CA ASP A 28 47.32 2.16 9.16
C ASP A 28 46.66 3.30 9.98
N SER A 29 46.32 3.07 11.23
CA SER A 29 45.59 4.02 12.09
C SER A 29 46.36 4.43 13.33
N ASP A 30 46.56 5.72 13.53
CA ASP A 30 47.18 6.30 14.73
C ASP A 30 46.49 5.94 16.05
N ARG A 31 45.24 5.44 15.97
CA ARG A 31 44.47 5.01 17.15
C ARG A 31 45.06 3.80 17.86
N TYR A 32 45.82 2.98 17.11
CA TYR A 32 46.43 1.76 17.60
C TYR A 32 47.96 1.86 17.61
N GLY A 33 48.49 2.93 18.23
CA GLY A 33 49.90 3.34 18.18
C GLY A 33 50.95 2.28 18.58
N ASP A 34 50.54 1.18 19.22
CA ASP A 34 51.40 0.06 19.59
C ASP A 34 51.46 -1.02 18.47
N ILE A 35 50.68 -0.89 17.40
CA ILE A 35 50.56 -1.85 16.29
C ILE A 35 51.09 -1.17 15.01
N ASN A 36 52.32 -1.52 14.60
CA ASN A 36 52.98 -0.85 13.50
C ASN A 36 53.44 -1.79 12.38
N SER A 37 53.27 -3.10 12.56
CA SER A 37 53.73 -4.13 11.63
C SER A 37 52.84 -5.38 11.59
N LYS A 38 52.99 -6.14 10.53
CA LYS A 38 52.37 -7.48 10.44
C LYS A 38 52.81 -8.42 11.58
N GLU A 39 54.00 -8.25 12.09
CA GLU A 39 54.50 -9.03 13.21
C GLU A 39 53.75 -8.72 14.51
N ASP A 40 53.35 -7.43 14.70
CA ASP A 40 52.53 -7.07 15.83
C ASP A 40 51.13 -7.70 15.76
N LEU A 41 50.52 -7.78 14.59
CA LEU A 41 49.26 -8.52 14.37
C LEU A 41 49.42 -10.03 14.61
N GLN A 42 50.54 -10.64 14.16
CA GLN A 42 50.85 -12.03 14.43
C GLN A 42 51.00 -12.26 15.94
N ASN A 43 51.62 -11.34 16.66
CA ASN A 43 51.81 -11.44 18.11
C ASN A 43 50.45 -11.38 18.84
N ILE A 44 49.52 -10.54 18.42
CA ILE A 44 48.15 -10.52 18.95
C ILE A 44 47.48 -11.88 18.76
N ASN A 45 47.58 -12.47 17.57
CA ASN A 45 47.02 -13.80 17.34
C ASN A 45 47.70 -14.90 18.18
N ARG A 46 49.02 -14.81 18.37
CA ARG A 46 49.78 -15.72 19.26
C ARG A 46 49.33 -15.58 20.73
N GLU A 47 49.08 -14.36 21.17
CA GLU A 47 48.55 -14.11 22.52
C GLU A 47 47.17 -14.72 22.70
N ILE A 48 46.26 -14.57 21.71
CA ILE A 48 44.93 -15.17 21.75
C ILE A 48 45.03 -16.70 21.79
N VAL A 49 45.92 -17.30 21.01
CA VAL A 49 46.17 -18.73 21.05
C VAL A 49 46.68 -19.17 22.44
N SER A 50 47.61 -18.40 23.03
CA SER A 50 48.15 -18.65 24.38
C SER A 50 47.04 -18.51 25.45
N LEU A 51 46.12 -17.55 25.30
CA LEU A 51 44.96 -17.44 26.19
C LEU A 51 44.06 -18.67 26.07
N GLY A 52 43.83 -19.17 24.84
CA GLY A 52 43.07 -20.40 24.62
C GLY A 52 43.69 -21.60 25.36
N GLU A 53 44.99 -21.76 25.31
CA GLU A 53 45.72 -22.82 26.03
C GLU A 53 45.60 -22.62 27.55
N LYS A 54 45.77 -21.42 28.04
CA LYS A 54 45.66 -21.07 29.47
C LYS A 54 44.28 -21.34 30.05
N PHE A 55 43.22 -20.94 29.35
CA PHE A 55 41.85 -21.12 29.78
C PHE A 55 41.22 -22.43 29.29
N LYS A 56 41.96 -23.25 28.58
CA LYS A 56 41.50 -24.55 27.98
C LYS A 56 40.30 -24.37 27.08
N LYS A 57 40.29 -23.29 26.31
CA LYS A 57 39.26 -22.96 25.30
C LYS A 57 39.83 -23.19 23.89
N PRO A 58 39.06 -23.77 22.97
CA PRO A 58 39.51 -23.89 21.59
C PRO A 58 39.65 -22.49 20.95
N VAL A 59 40.67 -22.38 20.10
CA VAL A 59 40.84 -21.20 19.24
C VAL A 59 40.55 -21.61 17.80
N VAL A 60 39.77 -20.84 17.06
CA VAL A 60 39.42 -21.09 15.67
C VAL A 60 39.88 -19.96 14.77
N ALA A 61 40.21 -20.27 13.52
CA ALA A 61 40.49 -19.32 12.48
C ALA A 61 39.28 -19.19 11.56
N THR A 62 38.77 -17.95 11.33
CA THR A 62 37.69 -17.64 10.41
C THR A 62 38.10 -16.59 9.43
N CYS A 63 37.42 -16.48 8.27
CA CYS A 63 37.74 -15.49 7.23
C CYS A 63 36.98 -14.17 7.37
N ASP A 64 35.92 -14.11 8.16
CA ASP A 64 34.98 -12.99 8.20
C ASP A 64 34.46 -12.64 6.80
N VAL A 65 33.85 -13.61 6.12
CA VAL A 65 33.48 -13.53 4.71
C VAL A 65 32.37 -12.51 4.45
N HIS A 66 32.63 -11.54 3.58
CA HIS A 66 31.67 -10.55 3.10
C HIS A 66 31.44 -10.61 1.58
N PHE A 67 32.32 -11.28 0.84
CA PHE A 67 32.17 -11.51 -0.59
C PHE A 67 32.87 -12.82 -1.00
N LEU A 68 32.51 -13.36 -2.18
CA LEU A 68 32.93 -14.72 -2.57
C LEU A 68 34.37 -14.71 -3.09
N ASP A 69 34.63 -13.97 -4.13
CA ASP A 69 35.93 -13.91 -4.80
C ASP A 69 36.65 -12.60 -4.48
N PRO A 70 38.01 -12.56 -4.52
CA PRO A 70 38.76 -11.34 -4.25
C PRO A 70 38.33 -10.14 -5.10
N GLU A 71 37.91 -10.36 -6.34
CA GLU A 71 37.46 -9.34 -7.29
C GLU A 71 36.10 -8.72 -6.90
N ASP A 72 35.32 -9.38 -6.09
CA ASP A 72 33.99 -8.89 -5.65
C ASP A 72 34.08 -7.75 -4.63
N GLU A 73 35.27 -7.47 -4.13
CA GLU A 73 35.56 -6.34 -3.24
C GLU A 73 35.03 -5.01 -3.80
N VAL A 74 35.05 -4.82 -5.11
CA VAL A 74 34.55 -3.62 -5.77
C VAL A 74 33.07 -3.35 -5.46
N TYR A 75 32.24 -4.36 -5.33
CA TYR A 75 30.81 -4.21 -5.02
C TYR A 75 30.61 -3.70 -3.60
N ARG A 76 31.36 -4.26 -2.62
CA ARG A 76 31.33 -3.79 -1.24
C ARG A 76 31.81 -2.34 -1.13
N ARG A 77 32.88 -1.99 -1.81
CA ARG A 77 33.42 -0.62 -1.90
C ARG A 77 32.37 0.38 -2.39
N ILE A 78 31.71 0.07 -3.50
CA ILE A 78 30.65 0.91 -4.08
C ILE A 78 29.49 1.08 -3.11
N ILE A 79 29.04 0.00 -2.46
CA ILE A 79 27.93 0.04 -1.51
C ILE A 79 28.28 0.86 -0.27
N MET A 80 29.49 0.70 0.27
CA MET A 80 29.95 1.47 1.42
C MET A 80 30.08 2.95 1.10
N ALA A 81 30.66 3.30 -0.06
CA ALA A 81 30.72 4.68 -0.53
C ALA A 81 29.33 5.30 -0.69
N GLY A 82 28.38 4.55 -1.28
CA GLY A 82 27.00 4.99 -1.43
C GLY A 82 26.25 5.17 -0.10
N LYS A 83 26.72 4.55 0.98
CA LYS A 83 26.24 4.75 2.36
C LYS A 83 26.99 5.86 3.11
N GLY A 84 27.98 6.48 2.50
CA GLY A 84 28.74 7.60 3.08
C GLY A 84 29.91 7.20 3.99
N PHE A 85 30.37 5.95 3.93
CA PHE A 85 31.57 5.53 4.68
C PHE A 85 32.83 6.15 4.07
N GLY A 86 33.60 6.90 4.88
CA GLY A 86 34.79 7.61 4.43
C GLY A 86 35.97 6.71 4.06
N ASP A 87 36.00 5.49 4.59
CA ASP A 87 37.00 4.44 4.40
C ASP A 87 36.63 3.41 3.33
N ALA A 88 35.61 3.70 2.53
CA ALA A 88 35.07 2.79 1.52
C ALA A 88 36.15 2.27 0.54
N ASP A 89 37.15 3.09 0.19
CA ASP A 89 38.19 2.71 -0.73
C ASP A 89 39.31 1.84 -0.13
N THR A 90 39.29 1.66 1.19
CA THR A 90 40.27 0.83 1.93
C THR A 90 39.58 -0.46 2.42
N GLN A 91 39.36 -1.40 1.50
CA GLN A 91 38.68 -2.64 1.82
C GLN A 91 39.64 -3.72 2.34
N PRO A 92 39.34 -4.38 3.49
CA PRO A 92 40.04 -5.57 3.88
C PRO A 92 39.67 -6.77 2.98
N PRO A 93 40.55 -7.78 2.85
CA PRO A 93 40.35 -8.91 1.95
C PRO A 93 39.39 -9.97 2.55
N LEU A 94 38.13 -9.63 2.67
CA LEU A 94 37.07 -10.43 3.34
C LEU A 94 36.41 -11.42 2.37
N TYR A 95 37.19 -12.09 1.53
CA TYR A 95 36.72 -13.11 0.62
C TYR A 95 36.74 -14.52 1.24
N LEU A 96 35.97 -15.44 0.65
CA LEU A 96 35.95 -16.83 1.08
C LEU A 96 37.27 -17.52 0.71
N ARG A 97 38.06 -17.90 1.71
CA ARG A 97 39.30 -18.65 1.53
C ARG A 97 39.05 -20.16 1.61
N THR A 98 39.76 -20.91 0.80
CA THR A 98 39.82 -22.35 0.90
C THR A 98 40.61 -22.79 2.14
N THR A 99 40.52 -24.08 2.51
CA THR A 99 41.29 -24.62 3.64
C THR A 99 42.77 -24.43 3.45
N ASP A 100 43.29 -24.64 2.23
CA ASP A 100 44.73 -24.50 1.94
C ASP A 100 45.18 -23.03 2.08
N GLU A 101 44.40 -22.08 1.58
CA GLU A 101 44.66 -20.65 1.76
C GLU A 101 44.64 -20.24 3.24
N MET A 102 43.71 -20.76 4.03
CA MET A 102 43.67 -20.52 5.48
C MET A 102 44.88 -21.14 6.20
N LEU A 103 45.31 -22.34 5.84
CA LEU A 103 46.53 -22.93 6.40
C LEU A 103 47.79 -22.13 6.08
N GLU A 104 47.86 -21.52 4.87
CA GLU A 104 48.94 -20.61 4.48
C GLU A 104 48.92 -19.32 5.30
N GLU A 105 47.74 -18.69 5.46
CA GLU A 105 47.55 -17.47 6.26
C GLU A 105 48.06 -17.60 7.71
N PHE A 106 47.87 -18.77 8.31
CA PHE A 106 48.28 -19.05 9.71
C PHE A 106 49.57 -19.85 9.84
N SER A 107 50.33 -20.03 8.75
CA SER A 107 51.58 -20.78 8.74
C SER A 107 52.64 -20.30 9.75
N TYR A 108 52.59 -19.00 10.12
CA TYR A 108 53.49 -18.40 11.12
C TYR A 108 53.31 -18.97 12.55
N LEU A 109 52.23 -19.70 12.81
CA LEU A 109 51.98 -20.42 14.07
C LEU A 109 52.61 -21.81 14.10
N GLY A 110 53.19 -22.25 12.97
CA GLY A 110 53.68 -23.62 12.75
C GLY A 110 52.58 -24.55 12.25
N SER A 111 52.91 -25.53 11.43
CA SER A 111 51.98 -26.40 10.70
C SER A 111 50.99 -27.15 11.60
N ALA A 112 51.44 -27.63 12.78
CA ALA A 112 50.58 -28.33 13.71
C ALA A 112 49.52 -27.42 14.34
N LYS A 113 49.92 -26.21 14.76
CA LYS A 113 48.99 -25.22 15.35
C LYS A 113 48.04 -24.64 14.29
N ALA A 114 48.55 -24.38 13.09
CA ALA A 114 47.71 -23.91 11.98
C ALA A 114 46.62 -24.95 11.66
N ARG A 115 46.97 -26.24 11.58
CA ARG A 115 46.00 -27.33 11.39
C ARG A 115 44.97 -27.36 12.51
N GLU A 116 45.42 -27.27 13.75
CA GLU A 116 44.55 -27.30 14.93
C GLU A 116 43.47 -26.21 14.84
N ILE A 117 43.87 -24.95 14.56
CA ILE A 117 42.96 -23.81 14.58
C ILE A 117 42.11 -23.64 13.30
N VAL A 118 42.59 -24.13 12.15
CA VAL A 118 41.89 -24.03 10.86
C VAL A 118 40.97 -25.21 10.61
N ILE A 119 41.34 -26.43 11.06
CA ILE A 119 40.61 -27.65 10.74
C ILE A 119 40.06 -28.32 12.00
N ASP A 120 40.91 -28.66 12.97
CA ASP A 120 40.51 -29.53 14.06
C ASP A 120 39.57 -28.87 15.04
N ASN A 121 39.83 -27.62 15.47
CA ASN A 121 38.97 -26.87 16.38
C ASN A 121 37.65 -26.43 15.76
N PRO A 122 37.57 -25.93 14.50
CA PRO A 122 36.29 -25.68 13.86
C PRO A 122 35.41 -26.93 13.79
N ASN A 123 35.94 -28.07 13.39
CA ASN A 123 35.20 -29.32 13.39
C ASN A 123 34.74 -29.73 14.81
N ARG A 124 35.61 -29.56 15.81
CA ARG A 124 35.26 -29.83 17.21
C ARG A 124 34.09 -28.95 17.67
N ILE A 125 34.08 -27.69 17.30
CA ILE A 125 32.95 -26.79 17.63
C ILE A 125 31.69 -27.24 16.92
N CYS A 126 31.76 -27.60 15.64
CA CYS A 126 30.61 -28.15 14.91
C CYS A 126 30.06 -29.42 15.60
N ASP A 127 30.94 -30.31 16.12
CA ASP A 127 30.53 -31.52 16.85
C ASP A 127 29.87 -31.19 18.22
N MET A 128 30.14 -30.03 18.80
CA MET A 128 29.52 -29.56 20.05
C MET A 128 28.11 -28.99 19.82
N VAL A 129 27.77 -28.60 18.59
CA VAL A 129 26.47 -28.01 18.27
C VAL A 129 25.42 -29.11 18.15
N GLU A 130 24.36 -28.98 18.95
CA GLU A 130 23.19 -29.85 18.87
C GLU A 130 22.23 -29.38 17.79
N LYS A 131 21.48 -30.36 17.24
CA LYS A 131 20.42 -30.00 16.28
C LYS A 131 19.28 -29.32 17.00
N ILE A 132 19.12 -28.00 16.79
CA ILE A 132 18.03 -27.20 17.35
C ILE A 132 17.25 -26.55 16.24
N SER A 133 16.00 -26.15 16.55
CA SER A 133 15.24 -25.21 15.76
C SER A 133 15.28 -23.86 16.50
N PRO A 134 15.99 -22.85 15.98
CA PRO A 134 16.10 -21.56 16.67
C PRO A 134 14.79 -20.76 16.65
N VAL A 135 13.87 -21.16 15.78
CA VAL A 135 12.53 -20.57 15.62
C VAL A 135 11.50 -21.68 15.80
N ASN A 136 10.39 -21.38 16.46
CA ASN A 136 9.28 -22.32 16.61
C ASN A 136 8.76 -22.72 15.21
N PRO A 137 8.76 -24.03 14.87
CA PRO A 137 8.37 -24.48 13.53
C PRO A 137 6.85 -24.59 13.34
N ASN A 138 6.06 -24.43 14.40
CA ASN A 138 4.64 -24.68 14.37
C ASN A 138 3.84 -23.44 13.93
N LYS A 139 2.67 -23.70 13.33
CA LYS A 139 1.67 -22.68 13.10
C LYS A 139 0.93 -22.37 14.42
N CYS A 140 0.93 -21.13 14.82
CA CYS A 140 0.35 -20.65 16.07
C CYS A 140 -0.71 -19.55 15.77
N PRO A 141 -1.92 -19.93 15.34
CA PRO A 141 -2.99 -18.97 15.09
C PRO A 141 -3.54 -18.40 16.40
N PRO A 142 -4.00 -17.16 16.41
CA PRO A 142 -4.70 -16.60 17.57
C PRO A 142 -6.03 -17.32 17.82
N VAL A 143 -6.47 -17.32 19.08
CA VAL A 143 -7.75 -17.92 19.49
C VAL A 143 -8.64 -16.82 20.05
N ILE A 144 -9.92 -16.81 19.61
CA ILE A 144 -10.97 -15.99 20.17
C ILE A 144 -12.09 -16.93 20.62
N GLU A 145 -12.45 -16.87 21.90
CA GLU A 145 -13.49 -17.72 22.47
C GLU A 145 -14.83 -17.52 21.75
N ASN A 146 -15.53 -18.63 21.53
CA ASN A 146 -16.86 -18.67 20.89
C ASN A 146 -16.92 -18.04 19.48
N SER A 147 -15.78 -17.89 18.78
CA SER A 147 -15.72 -17.25 17.47
C SER A 147 -16.65 -17.90 16.44
N GLU A 148 -16.80 -19.22 16.45
CA GLU A 148 -17.69 -19.96 15.55
C GLU A 148 -19.17 -19.64 15.77
N GLN A 149 -19.62 -19.71 17.03
CA GLN A 149 -21.00 -19.39 17.37
C GLN A 149 -21.31 -17.91 17.17
N ASN A 150 -20.39 -17.04 17.57
CA ASN A 150 -20.55 -15.60 17.37
C ASN A 150 -20.66 -15.23 15.88
N LEU A 151 -19.86 -15.85 15.02
CA LEU A 151 -19.95 -15.62 13.57
C LEU A 151 -21.30 -16.08 13.01
N ARG A 152 -21.78 -17.28 13.40
CA ARG A 152 -23.11 -17.76 13.03
C ARG A 152 -24.20 -16.78 13.46
N ASP A 153 -24.20 -16.39 14.72
CA ASP A 153 -25.22 -15.51 15.30
C ASP A 153 -25.24 -14.14 14.61
N ILE A 154 -24.09 -13.53 14.38
CA ILE A 154 -23.96 -12.24 13.67
C ILE A 154 -24.56 -12.37 12.26
N CYS A 155 -24.18 -13.40 11.51
CA CYS A 155 -24.61 -13.57 10.13
C CYS A 155 -26.09 -13.87 10.01
N TYR A 156 -26.63 -14.77 10.83
CA TYR A 156 -28.05 -15.09 10.81
C TYR A 156 -28.92 -13.94 11.29
N ASN A 157 -28.52 -13.23 12.34
CA ASN A 157 -29.23 -12.03 12.80
C ASN A 157 -29.32 -10.99 11.69
N LYS A 158 -28.23 -10.73 10.98
CA LYS A 158 -28.24 -9.79 9.86
C LYS A 158 -29.05 -10.29 8.65
N ALA A 159 -28.98 -11.57 8.33
CA ALA A 159 -29.75 -12.14 7.25
C ALA A 159 -31.27 -12.07 7.56
N HIS A 160 -31.69 -12.37 8.79
CA HIS A 160 -33.09 -12.24 9.22
C HIS A 160 -33.55 -10.77 9.25
N GLU A 161 -32.69 -9.84 9.63
CA GLU A 161 -32.98 -8.40 9.57
C GLU A 161 -33.33 -7.96 8.15
N ILE A 162 -32.61 -8.47 7.15
CA ILE A 162 -32.77 -8.07 5.73
C ILE A 162 -33.91 -8.86 5.06
N TYR A 163 -33.92 -10.19 5.20
CA TYR A 163 -34.73 -11.10 4.39
C TYR A 163 -35.93 -11.74 5.19
N GLY A 164 -36.06 -11.40 6.47
CA GLY A 164 -37.17 -11.91 7.32
C GLY A 164 -36.85 -13.24 8.00
N GLU A 165 -37.83 -13.73 8.80
CA GLU A 165 -37.65 -14.97 9.58
C GLU A 165 -37.43 -16.20 8.69
N ASN A 166 -38.15 -16.27 7.56
CA ASN A 166 -38.01 -17.35 6.59
C ASN A 166 -37.07 -16.88 5.48
N LEU A 167 -35.80 -17.28 5.59
CA LEU A 167 -34.78 -16.88 4.60
C LEU A 167 -35.11 -17.47 3.21
N PRO A 168 -34.97 -16.68 2.13
CA PRO A 168 -35.05 -17.20 0.76
C PRO A 168 -34.02 -18.32 0.56
N GLU A 169 -34.34 -19.30 -0.27
CA GLU A 169 -33.48 -20.46 -0.52
C GLU A 169 -32.05 -20.06 -0.97
N PRO A 170 -31.85 -19.12 -1.91
CA PRO A 170 -30.49 -18.69 -2.29
C PRO A 170 -29.70 -18.12 -1.14
N VAL A 171 -30.32 -17.38 -0.23
CA VAL A 171 -29.69 -16.80 0.97
C VAL A 171 -29.28 -17.90 1.96
N GLN A 172 -30.23 -18.78 2.29
CA GLN A 172 -30.01 -19.88 3.24
C GLN A 172 -28.92 -20.83 2.77
N THR A 173 -28.98 -21.25 1.52
CA THR A 173 -28.01 -22.18 0.93
C THR A 173 -26.62 -21.59 0.88
N ARG A 174 -26.50 -20.35 0.43
CA ARG A 174 -25.21 -19.66 0.35
C ARG A 174 -24.60 -19.48 1.73
N LEU A 175 -25.38 -18.99 2.68
CA LEU A 175 -24.92 -18.71 4.04
C LEU A 175 -24.43 -19.97 4.74
N GLU A 176 -25.23 -21.06 4.69
CA GLU A 176 -24.88 -22.32 5.36
C GLU A 176 -23.66 -23.00 4.71
N ARG A 177 -23.54 -22.95 3.38
CA ARG A 177 -22.38 -23.48 2.66
C ARG A 177 -21.11 -22.75 3.04
N GLU A 178 -21.14 -21.43 3.09
CA GLU A 178 -19.98 -20.62 3.46
C GLU A 178 -19.58 -20.81 4.92
N LEU A 179 -20.55 -20.74 5.85
CA LEU A 179 -20.31 -20.95 7.28
C LEU A 179 -19.72 -22.33 7.56
N THR A 180 -20.24 -23.36 6.91
CA THR A 180 -19.69 -24.73 7.06
C THR A 180 -18.24 -24.78 6.60
N SER A 181 -17.91 -24.21 5.44
CA SER A 181 -16.53 -24.18 4.94
C SER A 181 -15.61 -23.37 5.86
N ILE A 182 -16.01 -22.19 6.29
CA ILE A 182 -15.22 -21.31 7.16
C ILE A 182 -14.94 -21.96 8.51
N ILE A 183 -15.98 -22.53 9.14
CA ILE A 183 -15.87 -23.11 10.49
C ILE A 183 -15.07 -24.42 10.45
N SER A 184 -15.35 -25.31 9.50
CA SER A 184 -14.63 -26.59 9.40
C SER A 184 -13.14 -26.44 9.12
N ASN A 185 -12.73 -25.35 8.47
CA ASN A 185 -11.33 -25.03 8.22
C ASN A 185 -10.67 -24.14 9.30
N GLY A 186 -11.42 -23.76 10.35
CA GLY A 186 -10.88 -22.98 11.47
C GLY A 186 -10.67 -21.49 11.18
N TYR A 187 -11.38 -20.93 10.19
CA TYR A 187 -11.19 -19.52 9.78
C TYR A 187 -12.10 -18.52 10.49
N SER A 188 -12.95 -18.97 11.40
CA SER A 188 -13.92 -18.12 12.12
C SER A 188 -13.24 -16.97 12.87
N VAL A 189 -12.07 -17.23 13.44
CA VAL A 189 -11.28 -16.22 14.17
C VAL A 189 -10.90 -15.06 13.27
N MET A 190 -10.46 -15.33 12.05
CA MET A 190 -10.07 -14.29 11.08
C MET A 190 -11.25 -13.38 10.71
N TYR A 191 -12.44 -13.97 10.50
CA TYR A 191 -13.66 -13.21 10.24
C TYR A 191 -14.08 -12.35 11.45
N ILE A 192 -14.00 -12.87 12.66
CA ILE A 192 -14.32 -12.12 13.88
C ILE A 192 -13.36 -10.97 14.12
N ILE A 193 -12.07 -11.16 13.87
CA ILE A 193 -11.06 -10.09 13.95
C ILE A 193 -11.41 -8.96 12.96
N ALA A 194 -11.65 -9.31 11.71
CA ALA A 194 -12.02 -8.35 10.66
C ALA A 194 -13.33 -7.62 11.01
N GLN A 195 -14.34 -8.34 11.49
CA GLN A 195 -15.60 -7.77 11.94
C GLN A 195 -15.39 -6.75 13.07
N LYS A 196 -14.62 -7.08 14.10
CA LYS A 196 -14.32 -6.16 15.22
C LYS A 196 -13.61 -4.88 14.74
N LEU A 197 -12.62 -5.00 13.86
CA LEU A 197 -11.88 -3.88 13.30
C LEU A 197 -12.79 -2.96 12.46
N VAL A 198 -13.59 -3.53 11.57
CA VAL A 198 -14.48 -2.76 10.70
C VAL A 198 -15.58 -2.07 11.50
N TRP A 199 -16.22 -2.77 12.43
CA TRP A 199 -17.27 -2.16 13.25
C TRP A 199 -16.73 -1.02 14.09
N LYS A 200 -15.56 -1.18 14.70
CA LYS A 200 -14.93 -0.11 15.47
C LYS A 200 -14.62 1.13 14.62
N SER A 201 -14.12 0.94 13.40
CA SER A 201 -13.88 2.04 12.48
C SER A 201 -15.17 2.77 12.07
N ASN A 202 -16.21 2.00 11.75
CA ASN A 202 -17.53 2.55 11.40
C ASN A 202 -18.16 3.30 12.57
N ASP A 203 -18.10 2.76 13.79
CA ASP A 203 -18.62 3.41 15.01
C ASP A 203 -17.90 4.74 15.29
N ASP A 204 -16.62 4.83 14.96
CA ASP A 204 -15.84 6.06 15.05
C ASP A 204 -16.05 7.00 13.83
N GLY A 205 -16.94 6.63 12.92
CA GLY A 205 -17.36 7.44 11.76
C GLY A 205 -16.48 7.31 10.52
N TYR A 206 -15.64 6.27 10.43
CA TYR A 206 -14.76 6.03 9.29
C TYR A 206 -15.16 4.75 8.55
N LEU A 207 -15.69 4.91 7.34
CA LEU A 207 -16.05 3.79 6.48
C LEU A 207 -14.80 2.99 6.09
N VAL A 208 -14.94 1.66 6.02
CA VAL A 208 -13.86 0.75 5.61
C VAL A 208 -14.20 0.17 4.24
N GLY A 209 -13.26 0.27 3.31
CA GLY A 209 -13.36 -0.42 2.02
C GLY A 209 -12.73 -1.80 2.09
N SER A 210 -13.31 -2.78 1.39
CA SER A 210 -12.67 -4.07 1.19
C SER A 210 -11.83 -4.08 -0.09
N ARG A 211 -10.82 -4.95 -0.11
CA ARG A 211 -10.00 -5.18 -1.30
C ARG A 211 -9.73 -6.68 -1.49
N GLY A 212 -9.18 -7.05 -2.63
CA GLY A 212 -8.95 -8.46 -2.92
C GLY A 212 -10.25 -9.24 -3.10
N SER A 213 -10.30 -10.45 -2.61
CA SER A 213 -11.40 -11.39 -2.85
C SER A 213 -12.41 -11.54 -1.69
N VAL A 214 -12.26 -10.79 -0.60
CA VAL A 214 -13.16 -10.90 0.56
C VAL A 214 -14.63 -10.60 0.22
N GLY A 215 -14.87 -9.70 -0.73
CA GLY A 215 -16.23 -9.41 -1.23
C GLY A 215 -16.91 -10.57 -1.97
N SER A 216 -16.22 -11.70 -2.18
CA SER A 216 -16.83 -12.94 -2.68
C SER A 216 -17.53 -13.75 -1.57
N SER A 217 -17.34 -13.37 -0.30
CA SER A 217 -17.93 -14.05 0.85
C SER A 217 -19.22 -13.35 1.32
N PHE A 218 -20.34 -14.04 1.23
CA PHE A 218 -21.61 -13.56 1.77
C PHE A 218 -21.61 -13.53 3.30
N VAL A 219 -20.86 -14.42 3.95
CA VAL A 219 -20.63 -14.36 5.39
C VAL A 219 -19.91 -13.05 5.75
N ALA A 220 -18.94 -12.63 4.97
CA ALA A 220 -18.27 -11.33 5.19
C ALA A 220 -19.24 -10.15 5.03
N THR A 221 -20.18 -10.23 4.09
CA THR A 221 -21.24 -9.21 3.93
C THR A 221 -22.17 -9.19 5.14
N MET A 222 -22.65 -10.33 5.58
CA MET A 222 -23.57 -10.44 6.74
C MET A 222 -22.88 -10.08 8.06
N ALA A 223 -21.59 -10.36 8.19
CA ALA A 223 -20.79 -9.95 9.34
C ALA A 223 -20.42 -8.46 9.33
N GLY A 224 -20.76 -7.70 8.28
CA GLY A 224 -20.44 -6.29 8.17
C GLY A 224 -18.97 -6.00 7.89
N ILE A 225 -18.23 -6.95 7.34
CA ILE A 225 -16.82 -6.80 6.96
C ILE A 225 -16.69 -6.07 5.61
N THR A 226 -17.58 -6.38 4.68
CA THR A 226 -17.62 -5.77 3.34
C THR A 226 -19.04 -5.32 2.99
N GLU A 227 -19.15 -4.29 2.18
CA GLU A 227 -20.42 -3.82 1.61
C GLU A 227 -20.78 -4.53 0.29
N VAL A 228 -19.83 -5.28 -0.29
CA VAL A 228 -20.07 -6.06 -1.50
C VAL A 228 -20.95 -7.26 -1.17
N ASN A 229 -22.15 -7.32 -1.77
CA ASN A 229 -23.05 -8.46 -1.64
C ASN A 229 -22.85 -9.41 -2.84
N PRO A 230 -22.25 -10.60 -2.65
CA PRO A 230 -21.90 -11.50 -3.74
C PRO A 230 -23.05 -12.37 -4.25
N LEU A 231 -24.23 -12.27 -3.66
CA LEU A 231 -25.40 -13.00 -4.16
C LEU A 231 -25.74 -12.62 -5.60
N SER A 232 -26.47 -13.46 -6.29
CA SER A 232 -27.05 -13.12 -7.59
C SER A 232 -27.91 -11.86 -7.52
N PRO A 233 -28.07 -11.11 -8.63
CA PRO A 233 -28.93 -9.95 -8.66
C PRO A 233 -30.33 -10.26 -8.12
N HIS A 234 -30.86 -9.41 -7.26
CA HIS A 234 -32.17 -9.62 -6.65
C HIS A 234 -32.77 -8.33 -6.12
N TYR A 235 -34.08 -8.37 -5.91
CA TYR A 235 -34.81 -7.36 -5.16
C TYR A 235 -35.10 -7.86 -3.74
N TYR A 236 -35.13 -6.97 -2.79
CA TYR A 236 -35.73 -7.24 -1.48
C TYR A 236 -36.45 -5.99 -0.94
N CYS A 237 -37.46 -6.22 -0.08
CA CYS A 237 -38.20 -5.15 0.56
C CYS A 237 -37.76 -4.97 2.02
N SER A 238 -37.36 -3.76 2.38
CA SER A 238 -36.97 -3.41 3.75
C SER A 238 -38.13 -3.42 4.74
N GLU A 239 -39.38 -3.29 4.25
CA GLU A 239 -40.58 -3.18 5.09
C GLU A 239 -41.25 -4.53 5.38
N CYS A 240 -41.42 -5.36 4.35
CA CYS A 240 -42.14 -6.63 4.48
C CYS A 240 -41.28 -7.87 4.17
N HIS A 241 -40.00 -7.72 3.89
CA HIS A 241 -39.03 -8.78 3.59
C HIS A 241 -39.36 -9.61 2.34
N TYR A 242 -40.24 -9.11 1.44
CA TYR A 242 -40.39 -9.72 0.12
C TYR A 242 -39.07 -9.77 -0.59
N SER A 243 -38.77 -10.82 -1.33
CA SER A 243 -37.56 -10.94 -2.16
C SER A 243 -37.89 -11.64 -3.48
N ASP A 244 -37.13 -11.26 -4.50
CA ASP A 244 -37.23 -11.83 -5.85
C ASP A 244 -35.81 -12.12 -6.40
N PHE A 245 -35.51 -13.42 -6.53
CA PHE A 245 -34.25 -13.93 -7.09
C PHE A 245 -34.46 -14.59 -8.46
N ASP A 246 -35.73 -14.89 -8.84
CA ASP A 246 -36.01 -15.86 -9.88
C ASP A 246 -36.88 -15.35 -11.03
N SER A 247 -37.46 -14.17 -10.95
CA SER A 247 -38.25 -13.63 -12.05
C SER A 247 -37.43 -13.54 -13.33
N GLU A 248 -38.07 -13.60 -14.48
CA GLU A 248 -37.41 -13.46 -15.79
C GLU A 248 -36.63 -12.15 -15.90
N GLU A 249 -37.21 -11.08 -15.32
CA GLU A 249 -36.57 -9.76 -15.25
C GLU A 249 -35.25 -9.80 -14.48
N VAL A 250 -35.21 -10.46 -13.33
CA VAL A 250 -34.01 -10.59 -12.48
C VAL A 250 -32.96 -11.49 -13.16
N ARG A 251 -33.38 -12.60 -13.75
CA ARG A 251 -32.47 -13.53 -14.47
C ARG A 251 -31.77 -12.89 -15.64
N ALA A 252 -32.37 -11.87 -16.27
CA ALA A 252 -31.77 -11.14 -17.38
C ALA A 252 -30.47 -10.39 -16.95
N PHE A 253 -30.26 -10.14 -15.66
CA PHE A 253 -29.08 -9.48 -15.09
C PHE A 253 -28.04 -10.44 -14.51
N ALA A 254 -28.23 -11.75 -14.69
CA ALA A 254 -27.25 -12.75 -14.24
C ALA A 254 -25.86 -12.49 -14.82
N GLY A 255 -24.82 -12.64 -13.98
CA GLY A 255 -23.44 -12.28 -14.34
C GLY A 255 -23.13 -10.78 -14.31
N GLY A 256 -24.12 -9.94 -14.05
CA GLY A 256 -24.03 -8.49 -13.94
C GLY A 256 -24.13 -7.98 -12.52
N CYS A 257 -25.00 -7.00 -12.30
CA CYS A 257 -25.18 -6.32 -11.03
C CYS A 257 -26.65 -6.01 -10.80
N GLY A 258 -27.14 -6.26 -9.58
CA GLY A 258 -28.52 -5.96 -9.21
C GLY A 258 -28.89 -4.49 -9.26
N PHE A 259 -27.92 -3.60 -9.05
CA PHE A 259 -28.16 -2.15 -9.12
C PHE A 259 -28.51 -1.65 -10.53
N ASP A 260 -28.21 -2.42 -11.56
CA ASP A 260 -28.56 -2.10 -12.95
C ASP A 260 -30.00 -2.47 -13.31
N MET A 261 -30.71 -3.22 -12.43
CA MET A 261 -32.11 -3.57 -12.62
C MET A 261 -33.02 -2.31 -12.52
N PRO A 262 -34.16 -2.31 -13.19
CA PRO A 262 -35.10 -1.19 -13.12
C PRO A 262 -35.69 -1.01 -11.71
N ASP A 263 -36.04 0.20 -11.35
CA ASP A 263 -36.74 0.50 -10.10
C ASP A 263 -38.12 -0.16 -10.10
N LYS A 264 -38.49 -0.73 -8.96
CA LYS A 264 -39.74 -1.49 -8.78
C LYS A 264 -40.27 -1.30 -7.38
N ASN A 265 -41.62 -1.30 -7.28
CA ASN A 265 -42.30 -1.31 -5.99
C ASN A 265 -42.63 -2.72 -5.54
N CYS A 266 -42.63 -2.94 -4.24
CA CYS A 266 -42.96 -4.21 -3.64
C CYS A 266 -44.41 -4.62 -3.98
N PRO A 267 -44.64 -5.81 -4.53
CA PRO A 267 -46.00 -6.27 -4.85
C PRO A 267 -46.84 -6.52 -3.60
N ASN A 268 -46.24 -6.70 -2.43
CA ASN A 268 -46.95 -6.99 -1.19
C ASN A 268 -47.36 -5.72 -0.41
N CYS A 269 -46.44 -4.74 -0.28
CA CYS A 269 -46.68 -3.56 0.56
C CYS A 269 -46.58 -2.21 -0.18
N GLY A 270 -46.15 -2.20 -1.45
CA GLY A 270 -46.03 -1.01 -2.26
C GLY A 270 -44.77 -0.16 -2.00
N ALA A 271 -43.94 -0.51 -1.02
CA ALA A 271 -42.68 0.19 -0.76
C ALA A 271 -41.70 0.00 -1.93
N LYS A 272 -40.77 0.95 -2.11
CA LYS A 272 -39.72 0.83 -3.11
C LYS A 272 -38.79 -0.36 -2.77
N LEU A 273 -38.60 -1.26 -3.71
CA LEU A 273 -37.67 -2.40 -3.54
C LEU A 273 -36.23 -1.96 -3.55
N VAL A 274 -35.43 -2.57 -2.72
CA VAL A 274 -33.97 -2.43 -2.72
C VAL A 274 -33.38 -3.41 -3.73
N LYS A 275 -32.41 -2.94 -4.50
CA LYS A 275 -31.66 -3.72 -5.49
C LYS A 275 -30.31 -4.12 -4.91
N ALA A 276 -29.90 -5.36 -5.09
CA ALA A 276 -28.65 -5.88 -4.57
C ALA A 276 -28.09 -7.02 -5.42
N GLY A 277 -26.86 -7.42 -5.12
CA GLY A 277 -26.19 -8.58 -5.71
C GLY A 277 -25.21 -8.23 -6.82
N PHE A 278 -23.96 -8.67 -6.66
CA PHE A 278 -22.89 -8.53 -7.66
C PHE A 278 -22.56 -9.84 -8.39
N ASP A 279 -23.24 -10.92 -8.04
CA ASP A 279 -23.11 -12.24 -8.69
C ASP A 279 -21.66 -12.77 -8.69
N ILE A 280 -21.09 -12.96 -7.51
CA ILE A 280 -19.72 -13.41 -7.32
C ILE A 280 -19.69 -14.77 -6.64
N PRO A 281 -19.04 -15.80 -7.21
CA PRO A 281 -18.94 -17.12 -6.59
C PRO A 281 -17.99 -17.11 -5.39
N PHE A 282 -18.37 -17.82 -4.32
CA PHE A 282 -17.58 -17.95 -3.10
C PHE A 282 -16.24 -18.65 -3.34
N GLU A 283 -16.21 -19.59 -4.27
CA GLU A 283 -15.05 -20.40 -4.60
C GLU A 283 -13.84 -19.56 -5.02
N THR A 284 -14.05 -18.38 -5.56
CA THR A 284 -12.95 -17.46 -5.89
C THR A 284 -12.21 -16.95 -4.65
N PHE A 285 -12.79 -17.06 -3.46
CA PHE A 285 -12.19 -16.68 -2.19
C PHE A 285 -11.42 -17.83 -1.53
N LEU A 286 -12.08 -18.94 -1.23
CA LEU A 286 -11.51 -20.08 -0.47
C LEU A 286 -11.24 -21.34 -1.31
N GLY A 287 -11.57 -21.32 -2.61
CA GLY A 287 -11.54 -22.53 -3.44
C GLY A 287 -12.75 -23.46 -3.18
N PHE A 288 -12.83 -24.56 -3.93
CA PHE A 288 -13.93 -25.52 -3.83
C PHE A 288 -13.84 -26.40 -2.55
N LYS A 289 -12.61 -26.64 -2.05
CA LYS A 289 -12.37 -27.43 -0.83
C LYS A 289 -12.22 -26.59 0.43
N GLY A 290 -12.17 -25.27 0.29
CA GLY A 290 -11.91 -24.37 1.40
C GLY A 290 -10.49 -24.46 1.96
N ASP A 291 -9.55 -25.03 1.20
CA ASP A 291 -8.17 -25.25 1.58
C ASP A 291 -7.26 -24.03 1.36
N LYS A 292 -7.79 -23.03 0.66
CA LYS A 292 -7.11 -21.74 0.52
C LYS A 292 -7.40 -20.87 1.73
N GLU A 293 -6.36 -20.49 2.47
CA GLU A 293 -6.50 -19.58 3.62
C GLU A 293 -7.09 -18.23 3.19
N PRO A 294 -8.10 -17.70 3.90
CA PRO A 294 -8.70 -16.41 3.56
C PRO A 294 -7.72 -15.26 3.76
N ASP A 295 -7.65 -14.39 2.77
CA ASP A 295 -6.91 -13.14 2.80
C ASP A 295 -7.92 -12.00 2.90
N ILE A 296 -8.10 -11.47 4.13
CA ILE A 296 -9.07 -10.40 4.41
C ILE A 296 -8.34 -9.07 4.47
N ASP A 297 -8.20 -8.46 3.30
CA ASP A 297 -7.57 -7.15 3.14
C ASP A 297 -8.59 -6.03 3.31
N LEU A 298 -8.28 -5.06 4.16
CA LEU A 298 -9.16 -3.95 4.49
C LEU A 298 -8.46 -2.61 4.29
N ASN A 299 -9.16 -1.69 3.63
CA ASN A 299 -8.75 -0.31 3.41
C ASN A 299 -9.41 0.60 4.45
N PHE A 300 -8.63 0.99 5.44
CA PHE A 300 -9.02 2.00 6.43
C PHE A 300 -8.69 3.40 5.92
N SER A 301 -9.37 4.41 6.43
CA SER A 301 -8.93 5.79 6.22
C SER A 301 -7.48 5.96 6.72
N GLY A 302 -6.64 6.65 5.95
CA GLY A 302 -5.29 6.99 6.38
C GLY A 302 -5.26 7.73 7.72
N ASP A 303 -6.24 8.56 7.98
CA ASP A 303 -6.40 9.31 9.23
C ASP A 303 -6.79 8.41 10.43
N TYR A 304 -7.37 7.24 10.16
CA TYR A 304 -7.81 6.28 11.17
C TYR A 304 -6.85 5.10 11.37
N GLN A 305 -5.97 4.83 10.44
CA GLN A 305 -5.11 3.64 10.43
C GLN A 305 -4.35 3.42 11.74
N ALA A 306 -3.78 4.48 12.34
CA ALA A 306 -3.06 4.38 13.60
C ALA A 306 -3.98 3.97 14.78
N LYS A 307 -5.25 4.39 14.76
CA LYS A 307 -6.24 3.98 15.76
C LYS A 307 -6.64 2.52 15.56
N ALA A 308 -6.81 2.08 14.31
CA ALA A 308 -7.10 0.68 13.98
C ALA A 308 -5.94 -0.23 14.42
N HIS A 309 -4.70 0.15 14.21
CA HIS A 309 -3.53 -0.59 14.70
C HIS A 309 -3.55 -0.73 16.24
N ARG A 310 -3.81 0.35 16.97
CA ARG A 310 -3.93 0.28 18.45
C ARG A 310 -5.11 -0.55 18.91
N TYR A 311 -6.20 -0.58 18.17
CA TYR A 311 -7.35 -1.39 18.52
C TYR A 311 -7.06 -2.90 18.48
N THR A 312 -6.07 -3.34 17.71
CA THR A 312 -5.62 -4.74 17.75
C THR A 312 -5.12 -5.14 19.14
N GLU A 313 -4.49 -4.23 19.89
CA GLU A 313 -4.09 -4.49 21.28
C GLU A 313 -5.31 -4.65 22.22
N VAL A 314 -6.43 -4.00 21.91
CA VAL A 314 -7.69 -4.21 22.66
C VAL A 314 -8.27 -5.59 22.37
N ILE A 315 -8.13 -6.08 21.12
CA ILE A 315 -8.63 -7.40 20.74
C ILE A 315 -7.79 -8.53 21.35
N PHE A 316 -6.47 -8.41 21.33
CA PHE A 316 -5.53 -9.50 21.67
C PHE A 316 -4.79 -9.30 23.01
N GLY A 317 -4.87 -8.14 23.59
CA GLY A 317 -4.12 -7.77 24.79
C GLY A 317 -2.81 -7.03 24.49
N GLU A 318 -2.36 -6.23 25.46
CA GLU A 318 -1.08 -5.49 25.37
C GLU A 318 0.09 -6.48 25.25
N GLY A 319 1.04 -6.17 24.36
CA GLY A 319 2.20 -7.02 24.09
C GLY A 319 1.95 -8.22 23.17
N HIS A 320 0.74 -8.37 22.61
CA HIS A 320 0.38 -9.45 21.71
C HIS A 320 0.26 -9.01 20.24
N THR A 321 0.57 -7.77 19.91
CA THR A 321 0.59 -7.28 18.54
C THR A 321 1.87 -6.51 18.23
N PHE A 322 2.45 -6.77 17.06
CA PHE A 322 3.69 -6.16 16.63
C PHE A 322 3.54 -5.68 15.18
N LYS A 323 4.11 -4.53 14.84
CA LYS A 323 4.18 -4.16 13.42
C LYS A 323 5.10 -5.14 12.69
N ALA A 324 4.69 -5.56 11.50
CA ALA A 324 5.51 -6.39 10.65
C ALA A 324 6.74 -5.62 10.17
N GLY A 325 7.92 -6.21 10.33
CA GLY A 325 9.16 -5.67 9.81
C GLY A 325 9.30 -5.94 8.31
N THR A 326 10.07 -5.10 7.64
CA THR A 326 10.50 -5.29 6.26
C THR A 326 12.00 -5.16 6.13
N ILE A 327 12.58 -5.90 5.19
CA ILE A 327 13.99 -5.77 4.84
C ILE A 327 14.09 -5.14 3.46
N GLY A 328 14.54 -3.88 3.43
CA GLY A 328 14.79 -3.16 2.19
C GLY A 328 16.11 -3.61 1.57
N THR A 329 16.08 -4.04 0.31
CA THR A 329 17.26 -4.38 -0.48
C THR A 329 17.60 -3.28 -1.49
N LEU A 330 18.81 -3.31 -2.00
CA LEU A 330 19.25 -2.36 -3.02
C LEU A 330 18.64 -2.73 -4.38
N ALA A 331 17.71 -1.91 -4.86
CA ALA A 331 17.08 -2.10 -6.17
C ALA A 331 17.97 -1.58 -7.31
N ASP A 332 17.79 -2.09 -8.51
CA ASP A 332 18.58 -1.77 -9.72
C ASP A 332 18.75 -0.27 -9.95
N LYS A 333 17.68 0.51 -9.84
CA LYS A 333 17.73 1.98 -10.03
C LYS A 333 18.63 2.68 -9.00
N THR A 334 18.58 2.24 -7.75
CA THR A 334 19.43 2.79 -6.68
C THR A 334 20.86 2.31 -6.84
N ALA A 335 21.07 1.04 -7.18
CA ALA A 335 22.37 0.47 -7.46
C ALA A 335 23.05 1.18 -8.64
N PHE A 336 22.30 1.47 -9.70
CA PHE A 336 22.79 2.27 -10.84
C PHE A 336 23.32 3.64 -10.37
N GLY A 337 22.57 4.32 -9.52
CA GLY A 337 23.00 5.61 -8.93
C GLY A 337 24.29 5.47 -8.11
N TYR A 338 24.39 4.44 -7.27
CA TYR A 338 25.60 4.19 -6.47
C TYR A 338 26.83 3.93 -7.32
N VAL A 339 26.72 3.05 -8.33
CA VAL A 339 27.82 2.74 -9.25
C VAL A 339 28.25 3.98 -10.03
N LYS A 340 27.30 4.71 -10.61
CA LYS A 340 27.58 5.93 -11.38
C LYS A 340 28.29 6.97 -10.53
N ASN A 341 27.73 7.33 -9.39
CA ASN A 341 28.27 8.36 -8.49
C ASN A 341 29.64 7.97 -7.96
N TYR A 342 29.83 6.69 -7.56
CA TYR A 342 31.12 6.20 -7.08
C TYR A 342 32.27 6.51 -8.05
N TYR A 343 32.07 6.19 -9.34
CA TYR A 343 33.07 6.42 -10.35
C TYR A 343 33.21 7.91 -10.76
N GLU A 344 32.09 8.64 -10.88
CA GLU A 344 32.13 10.09 -11.22
C GLU A 344 32.86 10.93 -10.16
N GLU A 345 32.61 10.67 -8.87
CA GLU A 345 33.31 11.34 -7.76
C GLU A 345 34.83 11.08 -7.75
N ARG A 346 35.27 9.97 -8.35
CA ARG A 346 36.71 9.61 -8.49
C ARG A 346 37.28 9.96 -9.85
N GLY A 347 36.56 10.78 -10.63
CA GLY A 347 37.04 11.26 -11.94
C GLY A 347 36.95 10.24 -13.07
N HIS A 348 36.23 9.13 -12.89
CA HIS A 348 36.05 8.06 -13.88
C HIS A 348 34.63 8.04 -14.41
N ARG A 349 34.44 8.26 -15.72
CA ARG A 349 33.16 8.13 -16.38
C ARG A 349 33.01 6.74 -16.99
N LYS A 350 32.07 5.97 -16.50
CA LYS A 350 31.72 4.65 -17.05
C LYS A 350 30.58 4.72 -18.07
N ARG A 351 30.63 3.86 -19.10
CA ARG A 351 29.52 3.69 -20.06
C ARG A 351 28.35 3.00 -19.36
N LYS A 352 27.13 3.25 -19.86
CA LYS A 352 25.91 2.65 -19.27
C LYS A 352 25.99 1.12 -19.17
N CYS A 353 26.43 0.44 -20.24
CA CYS A 353 26.56 -1.02 -20.23
C CYS A 353 27.54 -1.54 -19.17
N GLU A 354 28.57 -0.78 -18.85
CA GLU A 354 29.53 -1.13 -17.78
C GLU A 354 28.91 -0.91 -16.39
N ILE A 355 28.14 0.17 -16.22
CA ILE A 355 27.38 0.41 -15.00
C ILE A 355 26.34 -0.72 -14.81
N ASP A 356 25.61 -1.06 -15.87
CA ASP A 356 24.61 -2.15 -15.85
C ASP A 356 25.23 -3.51 -15.48
N ARG A 357 26.48 -3.77 -15.89
CA ARG A 357 27.22 -4.98 -15.50
C ARG A 357 27.61 -4.96 -14.02
N ILE A 358 28.16 -3.85 -13.54
CA ILE A 358 28.65 -3.72 -12.17
C ILE A 358 27.49 -3.73 -11.17
N LEU A 359 26.36 -3.09 -11.49
CA LEU A 359 25.21 -3.01 -10.59
C LEU A 359 24.62 -4.38 -10.24
N GLN A 360 24.82 -5.39 -11.10
CA GLN A 360 24.34 -6.75 -10.83
C GLN A 360 24.95 -7.33 -9.54
N GLY A 361 26.21 -7.00 -9.25
CA GLY A 361 26.87 -7.40 -8.00
C GLY A 361 26.46 -6.58 -6.77
N CYS A 362 25.76 -5.45 -6.97
CA CYS A 362 25.26 -4.59 -5.89
C CYS A 362 23.76 -4.77 -5.61
N THR A 363 23.01 -5.29 -6.58
CA THR A 363 21.54 -5.46 -6.47
C THR A 363 21.18 -6.57 -5.50
N GLY A 364 20.08 -6.39 -4.76
CA GLY A 364 19.55 -7.38 -3.83
C GLY A 364 20.23 -7.40 -2.45
N ILE A 365 21.30 -6.66 -2.26
CA ILE A 365 21.99 -6.57 -0.98
C ILE A 365 21.11 -5.80 0.04
N ARG A 366 21.05 -6.31 1.27
CA ARG A 366 20.34 -5.66 2.36
C ARG A 366 20.84 -4.23 2.59
N ARG A 367 19.91 -3.29 2.57
CA ARG A 367 20.20 -1.87 2.75
C ARG A 367 19.75 -1.34 4.11
N SER A 368 18.50 -1.60 4.47
CA SER A 368 17.89 -1.08 5.69
C SER A 368 16.77 -2.01 6.16
N THR A 369 16.36 -1.81 7.39
CA THR A 369 15.12 -2.37 7.92
C THR A 369 14.06 -1.27 7.93
N GLY A 370 12.80 -1.66 7.80
CA GLY A 370 11.65 -0.76 7.80
C GLY A 370 10.45 -1.42 8.46
N GLN A 371 9.33 -0.71 8.44
CA GLN A 371 8.04 -1.23 8.86
C GLN A 371 7.14 -1.47 7.65
N HIS A 372 6.37 -2.54 7.70
CA HIS A 372 5.33 -2.79 6.72
C HIS A 372 4.24 -1.71 6.86
N PRO A 373 3.72 -1.14 5.76
CA PRO A 373 2.79 -0.01 5.83
C PRO A 373 1.45 -0.33 6.52
N GLY A 374 1.02 -1.58 6.53
CA GLY A 374 -0.27 -1.98 7.12
C GLY A 374 -0.23 -3.30 7.91
N GLY A 375 0.90 -4.01 7.92
CA GLY A 375 0.99 -5.33 8.53
C GLY A 375 1.13 -5.31 10.05
N ILE A 376 0.26 -6.02 10.73
CA ILE A 376 0.31 -6.29 12.18
C ILE A 376 0.40 -7.80 12.39
N VAL A 377 1.47 -8.25 13.03
CA VAL A 377 1.66 -9.64 13.42
C VAL A 377 1.02 -9.88 14.77
N VAL A 378 0.22 -10.94 14.87
CA VAL A 378 -0.50 -11.31 16.10
C VAL A 378 0.23 -12.46 16.79
N LEU A 379 0.60 -12.23 18.06
CA LEU A 379 1.20 -13.23 18.95
C LEU A 379 0.11 -13.89 19.81
N PRO A 380 -0.12 -15.20 19.69
CA PRO A 380 -1.10 -15.89 20.53
C PRO A 380 -0.71 -15.86 22.02
N HIS A 381 -1.71 -15.93 22.90
CA HIS A 381 -1.49 -16.04 24.33
C HIS A 381 -0.67 -17.29 24.68
N GLY A 382 0.23 -17.15 25.66
CA GLY A 382 1.10 -18.24 26.12
C GLY A 382 2.41 -18.38 25.36
N HIS A 383 2.66 -17.54 24.37
CA HIS A 383 3.90 -17.51 23.59
C HIS A 383 4.68 -16.22 23.81
N ASP A 384 6.00 -16.26 23.64
CA ASP A 384 6.89 -15.11 23.58
C ASP A 384 7.24 -14.82 22.11
N ILE A 385 7.26 -13.56 21.72
CA ILE A 385 7.59 -13.17 20.33
C ILE A 385 8.99 -13.68 19.92
N ASN A 386 9.91 -13.78 20.86
CA ASN A 386 11.26 -14.27 20.60
C ASN A 386 11.33 -15.78 20.25
N GLU A 387 10.24 -16.53 20.42
CA GLU A 387 10.12 -17.90 19.86
C GLU A 387 10.08 -17.88 18.33
N PHE A 388 9.65 -16.77 17.72
CA PHE A 388 9.41 -16.64 16.29
C PHE A 388 10.37 -15.66 15.61
N THR A 389 10.70 -14.55 16.25
CA THR A 389 11.52 -13.49 15.69
C THR A 389 12.08 -12.59 16.78
N PRO A 390 13.29 -12.06 16.64
CA PRO A 390 13.71 -10.90 17.40
C PRO A 390 12.82 -9.68 17.07
N VAL A 391 12.84 -8.69 17.93
CA VAL A 391 12.16 -7.41 17.69
C VAL A 391 13.18 -6.26 17.61
N GLN A 392 12.81 -5.17 16.94
CA GLN A 392 13.72 -4.04 16.72
C GLN A 392 12.98 -2.70 16.58
N HIS A 393 13.72 -1.61 16.77
CA HIS A 393 13.32 -0.30 16.26
C HIS A 393 13.69 -0.21 14.77
N PRO A 394 12.74 0.03 13.86
CA PRO A 394 13.01 0.06 12.43
C PRO A 394 13.98 1.20 12.08
N ALA A 395 14.89 0.96 11.14
CA ALA A 395 15.97 1.88 10.75
C ALA A 395 16.89 2.31 11.90
N ASN A 396 16.95 1.57 13.01
CA ASN A 396 17.67 1.91 14.24
C ASN A 396 17.25 3.25 14.87
N ASP A 397 16.03 3.71 14.61
CA ASP A 397 15.50 4.95 15.17
C ASP A 397 15.00 4.72 16.60
N MET A 398 15.84 5.08 17.57
CA MET A 398 15.54 4.97 19.00
C MET A 398 14.67 6.12 19.53
N THR A 399 14.28 7.07 18.70
CA THR A 399 13.44 8.21 19.08
C THR A 399 11.94 7.88 19.01
N THR A 400 11.59 6.74 18.42
CA THR A 400 10.21 6.26 18.29
C THR A 400 9.94 5.08 19.21
N ASP A 401 8.70 4.97 19.70
CA ASP A 401 8.21 3.81 20.45
C ASP A 401 7.80 2.63 19.54
N ILE A 402 7.95 2.78 18.23
CA ILE A 402 7.57 1.74 17.26
C ILE A 402 8.53 0.56 17.37
N ILE A 403 7.96 -0.62 17.62
CA ILE A 403 8.67 -1.91 17.62
C ILE A 403 8.13 -2.76 16.49
N THR A 404 9.03 -3.33 15.69
CA THR A 404 8.69 -4.25 14.61
C THR A 404 9.31 -5.62 14.83
N THR A 405 8.78 -6.62 14.13
CA THR A 405 9.50 -7.88 13.96
C THR A 405 10.81 -7.62 13.22
N HIS A 406 11.88 -8.32 13.62
CA HIS A 406 13.16 -8.21 12.90
C HIS A 406 13.15 -8.99 11.58
N PHE A 407 12.62 -10.21 11.61
CA PHE A 407 12.46 -11.01 10.40
C PHE A 407 11.39 -10.38 9.51
N ASP A 408 11.64 -10.39 8.20
CA ASP A 408 10.62 -10.08 7.21
C ASP A 408 9.45 -11.05 7.38
N TYR A 409 8.23 -10.56 7.25
CA TYR A 409 7.04 -11.39 7.49
C TYR A 409 7.01 -12.66 6.63
N HIS A 410 7.49 -12.61 5.39
CA HIS A 410 7.55 -13.79 4.51
C HIS A 410 8.37 -14.96 5.09
N SER A 411 9.24 -14.70 6.07
CA SER A 411 10.01 -15.72 6.77
C SER A 411 9.26 -16.35 7.94
N ILE A 412 8.15 -15.73 8.40
CA ILE A 412 7.35 -16.18 9.56
C ILE A 412 5.85 -16.29 9.26
N ASP A 413 5.45 -16.19 7.99
CA ASP A 413 4.05 -16.23 7.55
C ASP A 413 3.38 -17.60 7.82
N HIS A 414 4.16 -18.66 7.87
CA HIS A 414 3.69 -19.99 8.24
C HIS A 414 3.51 -20.21 9.75
N ASN A 415 4.04 -19.29 10.58
CA ASN A 415 3.98 -19.38 12.05
C ASN A 415 2.85 -18.52 12.63
N LEU A 416 2.82 -17.23 12.29
CA LEU A 416 1.97 -16.23 12.92
C LEU A 416 1.04 -15.58 11.90
N LEU A 417 -0.16 -15.24 12.37
CA LEU A 417 -1.12 -14.47 11.57
C LEU A 417 -0.65 -13.02 11.42
N LYS A 418 -0.69 -12.52 10.18
CA LYS A 418 -0.59 -11.09 9.88
C LYS A 418 -1.96 -10.54 9.51
N LEU A 419 -2.29 -9.39 10.04
CA LEU A 419 -3.44 -8.58 9.66
C LEU A 419 -2.95 -7.44 8.76
N ASP A 420 -3.57 -7.25 7.61
CA ASP A 420 -3.28 -6.14 6.72
C ASP A 420 -4.30 -5.01 6.92
N ILE A 421 -3.93 -4.04 7.77
CA ILE A 421 -4.71 -2.83 8.08
C ILE A 421 -4.10 -1.69 7.28
N LEU A 422 -4.60 -1.52 6.06
CA LEU A 422 -4.02 -0.61 5.07
C LEU A 422 -4.67 0.77 5.17
N GLY A 423 -3.87 1.83 5.14
CA GLY A 423 -4.36 3.19 4.95
C GLY A 423 -4.65 3.46 3.47
N HIS A 424 -5.81 4.05 3.17
CA HIS A 424 -6.23 4.36 1.82
C HIS A 424 -6.92 5.73 1.74
N ASP A 425 -6.77 6.40 0.60
CA ASP A 425 -7.32 7.75 0.41
C ASP A 425 -8.85 7.76 0.23
N ASP A 426 -9.43 6.73 -0.40
CA ASP A 426 -10.86 6.71 -0.71
C ASP A 426 -11.75 6.77 0.53
N PRO A 427 -11.54 5.97 1.59
CA PRO A 427 -12.27 6.14 2.85
C PRO A 427 -12.06 7.52 3.50
N THR A 428 -10.87 8.09 3.37
CA THR A 428 -10.57 9.45 3.86
C THR A 428 -11.35 10.49 3.05
N MET A 429 -11.42 10.34 1.73
CA MET A 429 -12.24 11.18 0.85
C MET A 429 -13.72 11.13 1.24
N ILE A 430 -14.26 9.93 1.46
CA ILE A 430 -15.67 9.75 1.87
C ILE A 430 -15.93 10.46 3.20
N ARG A 431 -15.10 10.26 4.20
CA ARG A 431 -15.23 10.92 5.51
C ARG A 431 -15.16 12.45 5.37
N THR A 432 -14.22 12.95 4.59
CA THR A 432 -14.06 14.39 4.36
C THR A 432 -15.26 14.97 3.62
N LEU A 433 -15.81 14.25 2.64
CA LEU A 433 -17.05 14.65 1.95
C LEU A 433 -18.24 14.70 2.91
N GLU A 434 -18.41 13.68 3.76
CA GLU A 434 -19.48 13.66 4.77
C GLU A 434 -19.38 14.86 5.72
N GLU A 435 -18.17 15.22 6.17
CA GLU A 435 -17.92 16.37 7.03
C GLU A 435 -18.26 17.71 6.32
N TYR A 436 -17.83 17.90 5.07
CA TYR A 436 -18.14 19.13 4.32
C TYR A 436 -19.63 19.27 4.02
N ILE A 437 -20.29 18.18 3.60
CA ILE A 437 -21.71 18.22 3.23
C ILE A 437 -22.60 18.41 4.47
N THR A 438 -22.23 17.83 5.61
CA THR A 438 -22.95 17.99 6.89
C THR A 438 -22.74 19.38 7.50
N SER A 439 -21.62 20.05 7.20
CA SER A 439 -21.30 21.35 7.80
C SER A 439 -22.22 22.48 7.34
N ASP A 440 -22.35 23.51 8.15
CA ASP A 440 -23.10 24.74 7.81
C ASP A 440 -22.51 25.56 6.63
N ALA A 441 -21.35 25.10 6.09
CA ALA A 441 -20.70 25.76 4.96
C ALA A 441 -21.44 25.58 3.62
N LEU A 442 -22.32 24.60 3.54
CA LEU A 442 -23.17 24.31 2.37
C LEU A 442 -24.64 24.39 2.74
N GLU A 443 -25.41 25.11 1.93
CA GLU A 443 -26.88 25.14 2.05
C GLU A 443 -27.46 23.82 1.51
N ASN A 444 -27.87 22.94 2.41
CA ASN A 444 -28.54 21.68 2.10
C ASN A 444 -29.39 21.21 3.29
N GLU A 445 -29.94 20.00 3.22
CA GLU A 445 -30.81 19.41 4.25
C GLU A 445 -30.06 18.73 5.40
N TYR A 446 -28.73 18.59 5.27
CA TYR A 446 -27.89 17.85 6.23
C TYR A 446 -27.30 18.80 7.28
N ASN A 447 -27.13 18.29 8.50
CA ASN A 447 -26.57 18.98 9.66
C ASN A 447 -26.16 17.94 10.72
N ASP A 448 -25.68 18.38 11.87
CA ASP A 448 -25.24 17.48 12.96
C ASP A 448 -26.34 16.53 13.48
N GLU A 449 -27.63 16.94 13.39
CA GLU A 449 -28.76 16.08 13.80
C GLU A 449 -29.15 15.08 12.69
N ASN A 450 -28.90 15.43 11.43
CA ASN A 450 -29.17 14.61 10.26
C ASN A 450 -27.93 14.62 9.34
N PRO A 451 -26.84 13.90 9.70
CA PRO A 451 -25.61 13.93 8.94
C PRO A 451 -25.75 13.25 7.57
N PHE A 452 -25.00 13.75 6.60
CA PHE A 452 -24.89 13.08 5.30
C PHE A 452 -24.19 11.71 5.47
N ASP A 453 -24.81 10.67 4.93
CA ASP A 453 -24.33 9.28 4.99
C ASP A 453 -24.05 8.77 3.57
N ALA A 454 -22.78 8.61 3.24
CA ALA A 454 -22.35 8.17 1.91
C ALA A 454 -22.84 6.75 1.56
N THR A 455 -23.14 5.90 2.54
CA THR A 455 -23.65 4.54 2.29
C THR A 455 -25.07 4.56 1.70
N LYS A 456 -25.80 5.66 1.84
CA LYS A 456 -27.16 5.87 1.29
C LYS A 456 -27.16 6.42 -0.12
N ILE A 457 -26.02 6.73 -0.71
CA ILE A 457 -25.92 7.20 -2.09
C ILE A 457 -26.43 6.11 -3.03
N PRO A 458 -27.37 6.42 -3.97
CA PRO A 458 -27.85 5.45 -4.93
C PRO A 458 -26.75 5.07 -5.94
N LEU A 459 -26.62 3.77 -6.20
CA LEU A 459 -25.62 3.23 -7.14
C LEU A 459 -26.17 3.12 -8.59
N ASP A 460 -27.27 3.75 -8.88
CA ASP A 460 -27.99 3.70 -10.16
C ASP A 460 -28.33 5.11 -10.71
N ASP A 461 -27.72 6.17 -10.19
CA ASP A 461 -27.98 7.53 -10.61
C ASP A 461 -27.50 7.77 -12.05
N LYS A 462 -28.44 8.21 -12.91
CA LYS A 462 -28.19 8.41 -14.35
C LYS A 462 -27.24 9.56 -14.65
N LYS A 463 -27.24 10.62 -13.84
CA LYS A 463 -26.30 11.74 -13.99
C LYS A 463 -24.89 11.33 -13.63
N VAL A 464 -24.72 10.50 -12.60
CA VAL A 464 -23.42 9.95 -12.24
C VAL A 464 -22.90 9.05 -13.38
N LEU A 465 -23.74 8.17 -13.93
CA LEU A 465 -23.37 7.32 -15.06
C LEU A 465 -22.98 8.14 -16.29
N SER A 466 -23.64 9.27 -16.53
CA SER A 466 -23.33 10.14 -17.67
C SER A 466 -21.92 10.75 -17.65
N LEU A 467 -21.27 10.83 -16.48
CA LEU A 467 -19.86 11.25 -16.37
C LEU A 467 -18.89 10.37 -17.17
N PHE A 468 -19.28 9.12 -17.42
CA PHE A 468 -18.51 8.15 -18.19
C PHE A 468 -18.84 8.18 -19.71
N HIS A 469 -19.73 9.08 -20.13
CA HIS A 469 -20.12 9.27 -21.53
C HIS A 469 -19.78 10.67 -22.03
N ASP A 470 -20.03 11.69 -21.24
CA ASP A 470 -19.85 13.09 -21.60
C ASP A 470 -19.63 14.01 -20.37
N THR A 471 -19.60 15.31 -20.61
CA THR A 471 -19.40 16.33 -19.57
C THR A 471 -20.70 17.05 -19.16
N SER A 472 -21.87 16.62 -19.66
CA SER A 472 -23.15 17.33 -19.48
C SER A 472 -23.57 17.42 -18.02
N ALA A 473 -23.34 16.40 -17.20
CA ALA A 473 -23.63 16.41 -15.77
C ALA A 473 -22.84 17.45 -14.99
N LEU A 474 -21.70 17.89 -15.51
CA LEU A 474 -20.86 18.95 -14.94
C LEU A 474 -21.24 20.35 -15.45
N GLY A 475 -22.10 20.46 -16.48
CA GLY A 475 -22.51 21.70 -17.09
C GLY A 475 -21.41 22.43 -17.88
N ILE A 476 -20.42 21.70 -18.37
CA ILE A 476 -19.27 22.21 -19.13
C ILE A 476 -19.13 21.50 -20.47
N LYS A 477 -18.34 22.09 -21.36
CA LYS A 477 -18.01 21.50 -22.66
C LYS A 477 -16.60 20.90 -22.65
N PRO A 478 -16.30 19.91 -23.51
CA PRO A 478 -14.94 19.38 -23.63
C PRO A 478 -13.88 20.46 -23.88
N GLU A 479 -14.18 21.48 -24.66
CA GLU A 479 -13.26 22.60 -24.96
C GLU A 479 -12.87 23.41 -23.72
N ASP A 480 -13.69 23.40 -22.67
CA ASP A 480 -13.40 24.06 -21.40
C ASP A 480 -12.33 23.36 -20.55
N ILE A 481 -12.07 22.10 -20.87
CA ILE A 481 -11.14 21.22 -20.17
C ILE A 481 -10.19 20.48 -21.14
N ASP A 482 -9.58 21.23 -22.04
CA ASP A 482 -8.57 20.78 -23.01
C ASP A 482 -9.01 19.58 -23.89
N GLY A 483 -10.31 19.51 -24.22
CA GLY A 483 -10.87 18.48 -25.08
C GLY A 483 -11.14 17.13 -24.41
N CYS A 484 -11.12 17.05 -23.09
CA CYS A 484 -11.54 15.85 -22.38
C CYS A 484 -13.05 15.64 -22.56
N ASN A 485 -13.44 14.53 -23.20
CA ASN A 485 -14.84 14.26 -23.53
C ASN A 485 -15.65 13.69 -22.36
N LEU A 486 -15.02 13.31 -21.27
CA LEU A 486 -15.66 12.67 -20.11
C LEU A 486 -15.60 13.52 -18.85
N GLY A 487 -16.55 13.30 -17.96
CA GLY A 487 -16.59 13.93 -16.64
C GLY A 487 -15.81 13.19 -15.54
N CYS A 488 -14.87 12.32 -15.92
CA CYS A 488 -14.19 11.39 -15.00
C CYS A 488 -12.98 11.98 -14.26
N LEU A 489 -12.51 13.18 -14.61
CA LEU A 489 -11.32 13.77 -13.99
C LEU A 489 -11.43 13.78 -12.46
N GLY A 490 -10.40 13.31 -11.78
CA GLY A 490 -10.32 13.25 -10.33
C GLY A 490 -11.14 12.14 -9.65
N ILE A 491 -11.94 11.37 -10.38
CA ILE A 491 -12.66 10.22 -9.84
C ILE A 491 -11.67 9.08 -9.66
N PRO A 492 -11.60 8.46 -8.46
CA PRO A 492 -10.77 7.28 -8.25
C PRO A 492 -11.07 6.19 -9.27
N GLU A 493 -10.09 5.42 -9.65
CA GLU A 493 -10.17 4.33 -10.63
C GLU A 493 -10.31 4.76 -12.11
N PHE A 494 -10.96 5.90 -12.38
CA PHE A 494 -11.36 6.30 -13.73
C PHE A 494 -10.73 7.61 -14.23
N GLY A 495 -9.98 8.30 -13.39
CA GLY A 495 -9.53 9.68 -13.67
C GLY A 495 -8.16 9.82 -14.35
N THR A 496 -7.48 8.72 -14.68
CA THR A 496 -6.21 8.76 -15.43
C THR A 496 -6.44 8.78 -16.94
N ASP A 497 -5.54 9.41 -17.71
CA ASP A 497 -5.65 9.47 -19.18
C ASP A 497 -5.81 8.08 -19.81
N PHE A 498 -5.10 7.09 -19.30
CA PHE A 498 -5.19 5.70 -19.75
C PHE A 498 -6.60 5.11 -19.56
N VAL A 499 -7.18 5.30 -18.36
CA VAL A 499 -8.51 4.75 -18.06
C VAL A 499 -9.62 5.56 -18.73
N ILE A 500 -9.47 6.87 -18.86
CA ILE A 500 -10.41 7.72 -19.63
C ILE A 500 -10.49 7.23 -21.07
N GLN A 501 -9.35 6.93 -21.71
CA GLN A 501 -9.34 6.37 -23.05
C GLN A 501 -10.03 4.98 -23.10
N MET A 502 -9.77 4.13 -22.13
CA MET A 502 -10.41 2.82 -22.00
C MET A 502 -11.94 2.95 -21.85
N VAL A 503 -12.41 3.89 -21.05
CA VAL A 503 -13.84 4.16 -20.86
C VAL A 503 -14.49 4.63 -22.19
N GLN A 504 -13.80 5.49 -22.94
CA GLN A 504 -14.27 5.93 -24.26
C GLN A 504 -14.37 4.76 -25.24
N ASP A 505 -13.34 3.90 -25.29
CA ASP A 505 -13.30 2.74 -26.19
C ASP A 505 -14.35 1.68 -25.81
N ALA A 506 -14.56 1.45 -24.51
CA ALA A 506 -15.48 0.44 -24.00
C ALA A 506 -16.94 0.91 -23.93
N ASN A 507 -17.19 2.21 -23.86
CA ASN A 507 -18.51 2.84 -23.78
C ASN A 507 -19.48 2.17 -22.77
N PRO A 508 -19.20 2.23 -21.46
CA PRO A 508 -19.97 1.53 -20.43
C PRO A 508 -21.41 2.04 -20.33
N GLN A 509 -22.37 1.12 -20.20
CA GLN A 509 -23.81 1.46 -20.12
C GLN A 509 -24.40 1.18 -18.73
N SER A 510 -23.63 0.62 -17.81
CA SER A 510 -24.10 0.14 -16.53
C SER A 510 -23.00 0.17 -15.47
N LEU A 511 -23.38 0.07 -14.20
CA LEU A 511 -22.43 -0.13 -13.09
C LEU A 511 -21.61 -1.41 -13.30
N SER A 512 -22.23 -2.47 -13.81
CA SER A 512 -21.55 -3.71 -14.16
C SER A 512 -20.43 -3.51 -15.17
N ASP A 513 -20.65 -2.67 -16.18
CA ASP A 513 -19.61 -2.36 -17.17
C ASP A 513 -18.45 -1.56 -16.54
N LEU A 514 -18.73 -0.67 -15.62
CA LEU A 514 -17.70 0.06 -14.86
C LEU A 514 -16.85 -0.89 -14.01
N ILE A 515 -17.46 -1.90 -13.39
CA ILE A 515 -16.74 -2.94 -12.65
C ILE A 515 -15.82 -3.74 -13.58
N ARG A 516 -16.28 -4.09 -14.78
CA ARG A 516 -15.47 -4.76 -15.79
C ARG A 516 -14.28 -3.90 -16.24
N ILE A 517 -14.50 -2.61 -16.48
CA ILE A 517 -13.44 -1.66 -16.84
C ILE A 517 -12.40 -1.55 -15.72
N SER A 518 -12.83 -1.51 -14.47
CA SER A 518 -11.93 -1.53 -13.31
C SER A 518 -11.08 -2.80 -13.30
N GLY A 519 -11.67 -3.96 -13.58
CA GLY A 519 -10.93 -5.21 -13.72
C GLY A 519 -9.88 -5.19 -14.83
N LEU A 520 -10.25 -4.63 -15.99
CA LEU A 520 -9.35 -4.49 -17.16
C LEU A 520 -8.18 -3.55 -16.88
N SER A 521 -8.40 -2.47 -16.14
CA SER A 521 -7.40 -1.43 -15.85
C SER A 521 -6.35 -1.85 -14.83
N HIS A 522 -6.74 -2.69 -13.87
CA HIS A 522 -5.86 -3.12 -12.77
C HIS A 522 -4.93 -4.27 -13.14
N GLY A 523 -5.29 -5.06 -14.16
CA GLY A 523 -4.49 -6.20 -14.58
C GLY A 523 -3.30 -5.81 -15.46
N THR A 524 -2.33 -6.72 -15.57
CA THR A 524 -1.20 -6.58 -16.47
C THR A 524 -1.45 -7.42 -17.73
N ASN A 525 -1.41 -6.78 -18.91
CA ASN A 525 -1.72 -7.39 -20.21
C ASN A 525 -3.14 -7.97 -20.31
N VAL A 526 -4.10 -7.35 -19.64
CA VAL A 526 -5.52 -7.71 -19.72
C VAL A 526 -6.21 -6.85 -20.77
N TRP A 527 -5.95 -5.53 -20.81
CA TRP A 527 -6.53 -4.60 -21.76
C TRP A 527 -5.69 -4.42 -23.02
N LEU A 528 -4.51 -3.77 -22.91
CA LEU A 528 -3.67 -3.45 -24.07
C LEU A 528 -3.21 -4.70 -24.83
N GLY A 529 -3.48 -4.71 -26.14
CA GLY A 529 -3.12 -5.81 -27.01
C GLY A 529 -3.88 -7.12 -26.74
N ASN A 530 -4.87 -7.09 -25.85
CA ASN A 530 -5.69 -8.24 -25.45
C ASN A 530 -7.18 -7.90 -25.61
N ALA A 531 -7.92 -7.61 -24.53
CA ALA A 531 -9.35 -7.32 -24.58
C ALA A 531 -9.66 -6.14 -25.51
N GLN A 532 -8.83 -5.12 -25.58
CA GLN A 532 -8.96 -3.98 -26.49
C GLN A 532 -9.08 -4.45 -27.94
N VAL A 533 -8.14 -5.23 -28.42
CA VAL A 533 -8.12 -5.74 -29.81
C VAL A 533 -9.33 -6.64 -30.10
N LEU A 534 -9.74 -7.45 -29.14
CA LEU A 534 -10.90 -8.33 -29.25
C LEU A 534 -12.21 -7.54 -29.39
N ILE A 535 -12.36 -6.47 -28.64
CA ILE A 535 -13.54 -5.59 -28.66
C ILE A 535 -13.54 -4.75 -29.95
N GLU A 536 -12.44 -4.14 -30.33
CA GLU A 536 -12.29 -3.36 -31.56
C GLU A 536 -12.56 -4.20 -32.84
N SER A 537 -12.13 -5.47 -32.82
CA SER A 537 -12.36 -6.40 -33.95
C SER A 537 -13.74 -7.06 -33.94
N GLY A 538 -14.57 -6.81 -32.93
CA GLY A 538 -15.91 -7.41 -32.81
C GLY A 538 -15.89 -8.91 -32.42
N LYS A 539 -14.74 -9.48 -32.05
CA LYS A 539 -14.64 -10.88 -31.58
C LYS A 539 -15.20 -11.07 -30.16
N ALA A 540 -15.14 -10.04 -29.37
CA ALA A 540 -15.71 -10.01 -28.00
C ALA A 540 -16.40 -8.67 -27.74
N THR A 541 -17.25 -8.65 -26.73
CA THR A 541 -17.82 -7.43 -26.13
C THR A 541 -17.25 -7.25 -24.74
N ILE A 542 -17.51 -6.12 -24.10
CA ILE A 542 -17.10 -5.91 -22.71
C ILE A 542 -17.65 -6.99 -21.76
N SER A 543 -18.82 -7.55 -22.08
CA SER A 543 -19.46 -8.61 -21.27
C SER A 543 -18.92 -10.02 -21.55
N THR A 544 -18.22 -10.23 -22.65
CA THR A 544 -17.68 -11.55 -23.06
C THR A 544 -16.16 -11.62 -23.01
N ALA A 545 -15.47 -10.49 -23.00
CA ALA A 545 -14.03 -10.43 -22.80
C ALA A 545 -13.63 -10.81 -21.37
N ILE A 546 -12.40 -11.29 -21.21
CA ILE A 546 -11.84 -11.57 -19.88
C ILE A 546 -11.51 -10.25 -19.19
N CYS A 547 -12.26 -9.87 -18.18
CA CYS A 547 -12.08 -8.63 -17.43
C CYS A 547 -11.52 -8.87 -16.02
N THR A 548 -12.01 -9.90 -15.34
CA THR A 548 -11.59 -10.32 -14.00
C THR A 548 -11.25 -11.82 -14.02
N ARG A 549 -10.52 -12.27 -12.98
CA ARG A 549 -10.17 -13.70 -12.88
C ARG A 549 -11.41 -14.59 -12.76
N ASP A 550 -12.46 -14.08 -12.11
CA ASP A 550 -13.73 -14.80 -11.94
C ASP A 550 -14.37 -15.18 -13.29
N ASP A 551 -14.23 -14.32 -14.29
CA ASP A 551 -14.75 -14.55 -15.64
C ASP A 551 -14.21 -15.85 -16.23
N ILE A 552 -12.93 -16.14 -16.03
CA ILE A 552 -12.27 -17.34 -16.56
C ILE A 552 -12.89 -18.60 -15.95
N MET A 553 -13.01 -18.65 -14.62
CA MET A 553 -13.56 -19.79 -13.92
C MET A 553 -15.03 -20.05 -14.32
N ILE A 554 -15.85 -19.01 -14.30
CA ILE A 554 -17.28 -19.09 -14.63
C ILE A 554 -17.45 -19.54 -16.09
N TYR A 555 -16.71 -18.94 -17.01
CA TYR A 555 -16.82 -19.29 -18.44
C TYR A 555 -16.43 -20.74 -18.72
N LEU A 556 -15.33 -21.21 -18.15
CA LEU A 556 -14.88 -22.59 -18.33
C LEU A 556 -15.88 -23.61 -17.75
N ILE A 557 -16.47 -23.32 -16.58
CA ILE A 557 -17.53 -24.15 -16.00
C ILE A 557 -18.78 -24.18 -16.91
N GLN A 558 -19.18 -23.03 -17.46
CA GLN A 558 -20.30 -22.94 -18.40
C GLN A 558 -20.04 -23.72 -19.70
N MET A 559 -18.78 -23.79 -20.14
CA MET A 559 -18.38 -24.61 -21.29
C MET A 559 -18.29 -26.10 -20.98
N GLY A 560 -18.47 -26.50 -19.71
CA GLY A 560 -18.53 -27.90 -19.28
C GLY A 560 -17.25 -28.48 -18.70
N LEU A 561 -16.21 -27.67 -18.47
CA LEU A 561 -15.00 -28.11 -17.77
C LEU A 561 -15.31 -28.37 -16.31
N ASP A 562 -14.52 -29.28 -15.69
CA ASP A 562 -14.58 -29.54 -14.25
C ASP A 562 -14.35 -28.27 -13.42
N SER A 563 -15.10 -28.12 -12.35
CA SER A 563 -15.06 -26.90 -11.52
C SER A 563 -13.70 -26.68 -10.85
N GLU A 564 -13.09 -27.72 -10.26
CA GLU A 564 -11.77 -27.60 -9.61
C GLU A 564 -10.67 -27.30 -10.63
N GLN A 565 -10.76 -27.92 -11.82
CA GLN A 565 -9.84 -27.64 -12.89
C GLN A 565 -10.01 -26.22 -13.42
N SER A 566 -11.23 -25.74 -13.60
CA SER A 566 -11.52 -24.36 -14.00
C SER A 566 -10.95 -23.35 -13.00
N PHE A 567 -11.05 -23.62 -11.71
CA PHE A 567 -10.40 -22.82 -10.67
C PHE A 567 -8.88 -22.85 -10.76
N THR A 568 -8.28 -24.02 -10.99
CA THR A 568 -6.83 -24.19 -11.15
C THR A 568 -6.31 -23.44 -12.36
N ILE A 569 -7.02 -23.50 -13.48
CA ILE A 569 -6.69 -22.74 -14.70
C ILE A 569 -6.75 -21.23 -14.42
N MET A 570 -7.83 -20.77 -13.82
CA MET A 570 -7.98 -19.38 -13.41
C MET A 570 -6.82 -18.90 -12.54
N GLU A 571 -6.44 -19.66 -11.50
CA GLU A 571 -5.33 -19.32 -10.60
C GLU A 571 -3.96 -19.29 -11.33
N SER A 572 -3.75 -20.16 -12.32
CA SER A 572 -2.55 -20.15 -13.15
C SER A 572 -2.48 -18.91 -14.03
N VAL A 573 -3.57 -18.59 -14.71
CA VAL A 573 -3.67 -17.44 -15.62
C VAL A 573 -3.48 -16.13 -14.85
N ARG A 574 -4.20 -15.94 -13.72
CA ARG A 574 -4.09 -14.70 -12.95
C ARG A 574 -2.70 -14.41 -12.40
N LYS A 575 -1.88 -15.43 -12.19
CA LYS A 575 -0.48 -15.33 -11.74
C LYS A 575 0.52 -15.24 -12.89
N GLY A 576 0.04 -15.18 -14.13
CA GLY A 576 0.86 -15.09 -15.33
C GLY A 576 1.66 -16.38 -15.66
N LYS A 577 1.28 -17.52 -15.08
CA LYS A 577 1.93 -18.82 -15.33
C LYS A 577 1.46 -19.48 -16.63
N GLY A 578 0.44 -18.90 -17.29
CA GLY A 578 -0.11 -19.39 -18.56
C GLY A 578 -0.94 -20.66 -18.42
N LEU A 579 -1.01 -21.42 -19.53
CA LEU A 579 -1.81 -22.63 -19.66
C LEU A 579 -0.90 -23.83 -20.00
N LYS A 580 -1.15 -24.97 -19.35
CA LYS A 580 -0.54 -26.25 -19.75
C LYS A 580 -1.15 -26.75 -21.05
N GLU A 581 -0.41 -27.56 -21.80
CA GLU A 581 -0.93 -28.10 -23.09
C GLU A 581 -2.19 -28.96 -22.87
N GLU A 582 -2.22 -29.80 -21.86
CA GLU A 582 -3.38 -30.61 -21.49
C GLU A 582 -4.65 -29.78 -21.23
N TRP A 583 -4.50 -28.60 -20.63
CA TRP A 583 -5.62 -27.70 -20.39
C TRP A 583 -6.11 -27.05 -21.68
N LYS A 584 -5.21 -26.69 -22.59
CA LYS A 584 -5.59 -26.13 -23.93
C LYS A 584 -6.35 -27.15 -24.75
N GLU A 585 -5.90 -28.41 -24.74
CA GLU A 585 -6.58 -29.52 -25.44
C GLU A 585 -7.99 -29.73 -24.89
N GLU A 586 -8.14 -29.72 -23.56
CA GLU A 586 -9.44 -29.86 -22.92
C GLU A 586 -10.36 -28.65 -23.18
N MET A 587 -9.83 -27.42 -23.10
CA MET A 587 -10.59 -26.24 -23.48
C MET A 587 -11.11 -26.33 -24.92
N ARG A 588 -10.30 -26.78 -25.88
CA ARG A 588 -10.72 -27.01 -27.26
C ARG A 588 -11.77 -28.12 -27.36
N ALA A 589 -11.62 -29.17 -26.59
CA ALA A 589 -12.61 -30.29 -26.58
C ALA A 589 -13.99 -29.84 -26.06
N HIS A 590 -14.06 -28.75 -25.33
CA HIS A 590 -15.29 -28.13 -24.82
C HIS A 590 -15.68 -26.87 -25.61
N ASP A 591 -15.22 -26.74 -26.85
CA ASP A 591 -15.55 -25.65 -27.76
C ASP A 591 -15.17 -24.25 -27.30
N VAL A 592 -14.14 -24.13 -26.41
CA VAL A 592 -13.57 -22.82 -26.04
C VAL A 592 -12.85 -22.23 -27.26
N PRO A 593 -13.19 -21.01 -27.69
CA PRO A 593 -12.59 -20.39 -28.87
C PRO A 593 -11.09 -20.15 -28.72
N GLU A 594 -10.32 -20.27 -29.79
CA GLU A 594 -8.88 -19.98 -29.75
C GLU A 594 -8.55 -18.56 -29.28
N TRP A 595 -9.34 -17.56 -29.63
CA TRP A 595 -9.12 -16.19 -29.14
C TRP A 595 -9.20 -16.09 -27.62
N TYR A 596 -10.01 -16.94 -26.98
CA TYR A 596 -10.12 -16.98 -25.49
C TYR A 596 -8.86 -17.60 -24.89
N ILE A 597 -8.38 -18.69 -25.47
CA ILE A 597 -7.12 -19.35 -25.07
C ILE A 597 -5.95 -18.37 -25.24
N ASP A 598 -5.87 -17.69 -26.39
CA ASP A 598 -4.85 -16.69 -26.67
C ASP A 598 -4.91 -15.51 -25.67
N SER A 599 -6.11 -15.08 -25.31
CA SER A 599 -6.32 -14.03 -24.32
C SER A 599 -5.76 -14.45 -22.95
N CYS A 600 -6.06 -15.67 -22.50
CA CYS A 600 -5.52 -16.24 -21.27
C CYS A 600 -3.98 -16.27 -21.26
N LEU A 601 -3.35 -16.60 -22.38
CA LEU A 601 -1.88 -16.70 -22.51
C LEU A 601 -1.17 -15.34 -22.42
N LYS A 602 -1.85 -14.26 -22.80
CA LYS A 602 -1.30 -12.90 -22.74
C LYS A 602 -1.27 -12.32 -21.34
N ILE A 603 -2.18 -12.75 -20.48
CA ILE A 603 -2.38 -12.21 -19.13
C ILE A 603 -1.17 -12.51 -18.24
N LYS A 604 -0.68 -11.49 -17.53
CA LYS A 604 0.41 -11.61 -16.55
C LYS A 604 -0.07 -11.48 -15.11
N TYR A 605 -1.09 -10.69 -14.88
CA TYR A 605 -1.71 -10.53 -13.57
C TYR A 605 -3.17 -10.05 -13.71
N MET A 606 -4.06 -10.56 -12.87
CA MET A 606 -5.48 -10.18 -12.84
C MET A 606 -6.00 -10.03 -11.41
N PHE A 607 -6.99 -9.16 -11.29
CA PHE A 607 -7.73 -8.94 -10.06
C PHE A 607 -9.08 -9.67 -10.03
N PRO A 608 -9.65 -9.93 -8.84
CA PRO A 608 -10.98 -10.51 -8.70
C PRO A 608 -12.09 -9.48 -8.92
N LYS A 609 -13.28 -9.95 -9.33
CA LYS A 609 -14.48 -9.11 -9.48
C LYS A 609 -14.87 -8.42 -8.16
N ALA A 610 -14.72 -9.09 -7.03
CA ALA A 610 -14.99 -8.52 -5.71
C ALA A 610 -14.15 -7.27 -5.42
N HIS A 611 -12.87 -7.29 -5.77
CA HIS A 611 -11.98 -6.13 -5.66
C HIS A 611 -12.51 -4.96 -6.52
N ALA A 612 -12.79 -5.21 -7.78
CA ALA A 612 -13.32 -4.20 -8.69
C ALA A 612 -14.64 -3.62 -8.20
N ALA A 613 -15.56 -4.46 -7.73
CA ALA A 613 -16.85 -4.02 -7.19
C ALA A 613 -16.70 -3.09 -5.98
N ALA A 614 -15.82 -3.43 -5.03
CA ALA A 614 -15.58 -2.61 -3.85
C ALA A 614 -15.03 -1.22 -4.21
N TYR A 615 -14.05 -1.17 -5.10
CA TYR A 615 -13.44 0.10 -5.52
C TYR A 615 -14.37 0.95 -6.38
N VAL A 616 -15.16 0.33 -7.25
CA VAL A 616 -16.15 1.06 -8.07
C VAL A 616 -17.26 1.64 -7.19
N MET A 617 -17.71 0.95 -6.16
CA MET A 617 -18.69 1.51 -5.20
C MET A 617 -18.16 2.78 -4.54
N MET A 618 -16.91 2.79 -4.07
CA MET A 618 -16.29 3.98 -3.48
C MET A 618 -16.14 5.11 -4.51
N ALA A 619 -15.65 4.78 -5.70
CA ALA A 619 -15.50 5.74 -6.79
C ALA A 619 -16.85 6.36 -7.21
N TRP A 620 -17.90 5.56 -7.26
CA TRP A 620 -19.25 6.02 -7.56
C TRP A 620 -19.77 7.03 -6.53
N ARG A 621 -19.57 6.76 -5.25
CA ARG A 621 -19.96 7.68 -4.16
C ARG A 621 -19.25 9.03 -4.27
N ILE A 622 -17.96 9.01 -4.58
CA ILE A 622 -17.16 10.21 -4.81
C ILE A 622 -17.65 10.96 -6.08
N ALA A 623 -17.93 10.20 -7.15
CA ALA A 623 -18.51 10.76 -8.39
C ALA A 623 -19.89 11.39 -8.17
N TYR A 624 -20.73 10.79 -7.35
CA TYR A 624 -22.02 11.36 -6.94
C TYR A 624 -21.85 12.73 -6.29
N CYS A 625 -20.90 12.84 -5.35
CA CYS A 625 -20.59 14.14 -4.72
C CYS A 625 -20.01 15.16 -5.70
N LYS A 626 -19.24 14.70 -6.70
CA LYS A 626 -18.76 15.59 -7.78
C LYS A 626 -19.91 16.23 -8.56
N VAL A 627 -20.99 15.48 -8.80
CA VAL A 627 -22.18 15.97 -9.49
C VAL A 627 -23.03 16.86 -8.61
N TYR A 628 -23.38 16.39 -7.41
CA TYR A 628 -24.40 17.03 -6.55
C TYR A 628 -23.84 17.96 -5.48
N TYR A 629 -22.58 17.78 -5.06
CA TYR A 629 -21.90 18.58 -4.03
C TYR A 629 -20.50 19.01 -4.50
N PRO A 630 -20.41 19.76 -5.62
CA PRO A 630 -19.13 20.04 -6.28
C PRO A 630 -18.11 20.77 -5.41
N LEU A 631 -18.52 21.73 -4.59
CA LEU A 631 -17.59 22.43 -3.67
C LEU A 631 -16.99 21.47 -2.65
N ALA A 632 -17.81 20.58 -2.07
CA ALA A 632 -17.32 19.54 -1.15
C ALA A 632 -16.36 18.57 -1.87
N TYR A 633 -16.69 18.17 -3.10
CA TYR A 633 -15.83 17.30 -3.90
C TYR A 633 -14.46 17.91 -4.18
N TYR A 634 -14.41 19.15 -4.68
CA TYR A 634 -13.13 19.82 -4.95
C TYR A 634 -12.34 20.11 -3.69
N ALA A 635 -12.98 20.52 -2.61
CA ALA A 635 -12.33 20.69 -1.32
C ALA A 635 -11.70 19.41 -0.81
N ALA A 636 -12.41 18.28 -0.89
CA ALA A 636 -11.90 16.96 -0.51
C ALA A 636 -10.77 16.48 -1.43
N TYR A 637 -10.94 16.65 -2.74
CA TYR A 637 -9.90 16.27 -3.71
C TYR A 637 -8.59 17.00 -3.45
N PHE A 638 -8.63 18.33 -3.33
CA PHE A 638 -7.45 19.15 -3.10
C PHE A 638 -6.82 18.93 -1.72
N SER A 639 -7.62 18.53 -0.73
CA SER A 639 -7.11 18.21 0.61
C SER A 639 -6.46 16.83 0.71
N ILE A 640 -6.98 15.83 0.00
CA ILE A 640 -6.62 14.42 0.21
C ILE A 640 -5.84 13.85 -0.97
N ARG A 641 -6.27 14.08 -2.21
CA ARG A 641 -5.71 13.41 -3.39
C ARG A 641 -4.71 14.24 -4.19
N ALA A 642 -4.78 15.56 -4.11
CA ALA A 642 -3.86 16.44 -4.80
C ALA A 642 -2.48 16.39 -4.15
N THR A 643 -1.46 15.94 -4.90
CA THR A 643 -0.08 15.87 -4.45
C THR A 643 0.80 16.98 -5.04
N GLY A 644 0.28 17.72 -6.01
CA GLY A 644 0.95 18.82 -6.69
C GLY A 644 0.21 20.15 -6.64
N PHE A 645 -0.74 20.32 -5.73
CA PHE A 645 -1.46 21.59 -5.64
C PHE A 645 -0.52 22.75 -5.28
N ASN A 646 -0.55 23.82 -6.06
CA ASN A 646 0.31 24.99 -5.87
C ASN A 646 -0.54 26.26 -5.89
N TYR A 647 -0.53 26.99 -4.77
CA TYR A 647 -1.33 28.21 -4.58
C TYR A 647 -1.02 29.28 -5.62
N GLU A 648 0.27 29.53 -5.89
CA GLU A 648 0.69 30.57 -6.84
C GLU A 648 0.21 30.31 -8.27
N ILE A 649 0.25 29.05 -8.70
CA ILE A 649 -0.14 28.63 -10.05
C ILE A 649 -1.66 28.57 -10.19
N MET A 650 -2.37 28.06 -9.18
CA MET A 650 -3.76 27.60 -9.30
C MET A 650 -4.79 28.58 -8.75
N CYS A 651 -4.42 29.41 -7.77
CA CYS A 651 -5.39 30.26 -7.05
C CYS A 651 -5.37 31.73 -7.45
N GLN A 652 -4.66 32.11 -8.49
CA GLN A 652 -4.55 33.50 -8.99
C GLN A 652 -5.39 33.73 -10.24
N GLY A 653 -6.47 32.98 -10.41
CA GLY A 653 -7.40 33.10 -11.50
C GLY A 653 -7.12 32.20 -12.72
N ARG A 654 -8.16 32.10 -13.57
CA ARG A 654 -8.17 31.18 -14.72
C ARG A 654 -7.08 31.52 -15.76
N GLU A 655 -6.81 32.81 -15.98
CA GLU A 655 -5.81 33.25 -16.98
C GLU A 655 -4.40 32.78 -16.60
N ARG A 656 -4.05 32.90 -15.31
CA ARG A 656 -2.74 32.45 -14.79
C ARG A 656 -2.59 30.94 -14.88
N LEU A 657 -3.63 30.21 -14.52
CA LEU A 657 -3.68 28.76 -14.67
C LEU A 657 -3.43 28.35 -16.13
N THR A 658 -4.14 28.97 -17.08
CA THR A 658 -4.02 28.67 -18.52
C THR A 658 -2.60 28.95 -19.03
N TYR A 659 -1.96 30.00 -18.53
CA TYR A 659 -0.56 30.32 -18.89
C TYR A 659 0.39 29.17 -18.49
N PHE A 660 0.28 28.68 -17.26
CA PHE A 660 1.13 27.58 -16.78
C PHE A 660 0.78 26.24 -17.45
N GLN A 661 -0.49 25.97 -17.72
CA GLN A 661 -0.88 24.76 -18.45
C GLN A 661 -0.25 24.71 -19.84
N LYS A 662 -0.24 25.81 -20.60
CA LYS A 662 0.40 25.91 -21.91
C LYS A 662 1.91 25.73 -21.82
N ASP A 663 2.55 26.23 -20.78
CA ASP A 663 3.99 26.04 -20.56
C ASP A 663 4.32 24.58 -20.25
N TYR A 664 3.55 23.95 -19.36
CA TYR A 664 3.74 22.55 -18.99
C TYR A 664 3.45 21.60 -20.15
N GLU A 665 2.43 21.87 -20.97
CA GLU A 665 2.14 21.09 -22.16
C GLU A 665 3.31 21.13 -23.18
N ARG A 666 3.91 22.29 -23.40
CA ARG A 666 5.10 22.43 -24.25
C ARG A 666 6.31 21.62 -23.76
N ARG A 667 6.42 21.45 -22.45
CA ARG A 667 7.54 20.74 -21.80
C ARG A 667 7.20 19.32 -21.34
N LYS A 668 6.08 18.76 -21.77
CA LYS A 668 5.48 17.53 -21.28
C LYS A 668 6.46 16.37 -21.13
N ASP A 669 7.32 16.15 -22.15
CA ASP A 669 8.28 15.06 -22.16
C ASP A 669 9.48 15.27 -21.21
N SER A 670 9.68 16.48 -20.71
CA SER A 670 10.80 16.86 -19.84
C SER A 670 10.39 17.18 -18.40
N LEU A 671 9.10 17.05 -18.07
CA LEU A 671 8.59 17.36 -16.73
C LEU A 671 9.15 16.39 -15.69
N SER A 672 9.63 16.95 -14.59
CA SER A 672 9.98 16.18 -13.39
C SER A 672 8.74 15.53 -12.78
N LYS A 673 8.91 14.54 -11.90
CA LYS A 673 7.78 13.89 -11.23
C LYS A 673 6.88 14.90 -10.47
N LYS A 674 7.49 15.86 -9.76
CA LYS A 674 6.75 16.92 -9.07
C LYS A 674 5.93 17.77 -10.06
N GLU A 675 6.51 18.15 -11.19
CA GLU A 675 5.80 18.92 -12.21
C GLU A 675 4.67 18.14 -12.87
N GLN A 676 4.83 16.82 -13.07
CA GLN A 676 3.74 15.96 -13.57
C GLN A 676 2.57 15.95 -12.61
N ASP A 677 2.82 15.90 -11.30
CA ASP A 677 1.77 15.97 -10.28
C ASP A 677 1.07 17.34 -10.29
N VAL A 678 1.83 18.43 -10.40
CA VAL A 678 1.27 19.80 -10.56
C VAL A 678 0.39 19.88 -11.83
N TYR A 679 0.87 19.35 -12.95
CA TYR A 679 0.13 19.36 -14.22
C TYR A 679 -1.19 18.59 -14.15
N ARG A 680 -1.17 17.42 -13.50
CA ARG A 680 -2.40 16.67 -13.25
C ARG A 680 -3.40 17.46 -12.41
N ASP A 681 -2.95 18.09 -11.32
CA ASP A 681 -3.84 18.85 -10.43
C ASP A 681 -4.35 20.15 -11.07
N MET A 682 -3.58 20.76 -11.98
CA MET A 682 -4.04 21.89 -12.80
C MET A 682 -5.29 21.54 -13.63
N LYS A 683 -5.40 20.32 -14.15
CA LYS A 683 -6.59 19.88 -14.91
C LYS A 683 -7.86 19.87 -14.05
N ILE A 684 -7.74 19.47 -12.80
CA ILE A 684 -8.87 19.47 -11.85
C ILE A 684 -9.28 20.92 -11.49
N VAL A 685 -8.32 21.79 -11.30
CA VAL A 685 -8.59 23.23 -11.05
C VAL A 685 -9.24 23.89 -12.26
N GLN A 686 -8.78 23.56 -13.47
CA GLN A 686 -9.39 24.03 -14.72
C GLN A 686 -10.86 23.62 -14.81
N GLU A 687 -11.20 22.37 -14.50
CA GLU A 687 -12.58 21.88 -14.46
C GLU A 687 -13.40 22.65 -13.43
N MET A 688 -12.86 22.86 -12.24
CA MET A 688 -13.53 23.65 -11.19
C MET A 688 -13.85 25.07 -11.64
N TYR A 689 -12.90 25.79 -12.25
CA TYR A 689 -13.13 27.11 -12.80
C TYR A 689 -14.15 27.09 -13.94
N ALA A 690 -14.09 26.10 -14.82
CA ALA A 690 -15.07 25.98 -15.92
C ALA A 690 -16.49 25.78 -15.40
N ARG A 691 -16.67 25.12 -14.26
CA ARG A 691 -17.96 24.96 -13.59
C ARG A 691 -18.42 26.22 -12.82
N GLY A 692 -17.65 27.30 -12.83
CA GLY A 692 -17.99 28.58 -12.20
C GLY A 692 -17.61 28.68 -10.72
N PHE A 693 -16.81 27.78 -10.20
CA PHE A 693 -16.28 27.83 -8.82
C PHE A 693 -14.95 28.56 -8.79
N ASP A 694 -14.58 29.08 -7.62
CA ASP A 694 -13.39 29.89 -7.44
C ASP A 694 -12.75 29.65 -6.05
N PHE A 695 -11.53 30.18 -5.88
CA PHE A 695 -10.84 30.21 -4.60
C PHE A 695 -11.00 31.57 -3.92
N THR A 696 -10.96 31.58 -2.59
CA THR A 696 -10.71 32.78 -1.80
C THR A 696 -9.24 32.80 -1.35
N PRO A 697 -8.62 34.00 -1.21
CA PRO A 697 -7.26 34.08 -0.72
C PRO A 697 -7.09 33.40 0.65
N ILE A 698 -5.91 32.79 0.88
CA ILE A 698 -5.57 32.24 2.19
C ILE A 698 -5.60 33.35 3.23
N ASP A 699 -6.40 33.20 4.27
CA ASP A 699 -6.35 33.98 5.50
C ASP A 699 -5.53 33.19 6.54
N ILE A 700 -4.35 33.67 6.86
CA ILE A 700 -3.41 32.98 7.76
C ILE A 700 -3.96 32.73 9.18
N TYR A 701 -5.01 33.47 9.59
CA TYR A 701 -5.68 33.31 10.88
C TYR A 701 -6.85 32.32 10.86
N ARG A 702 -7.33 31.94 9.68
CA ARG A 702 -8.48 31.04 9.48
C ARG A 702 -8.09 29.73 8.78
N ALA A 703 -7.02 29.77 7.97
CA ALA A 703 -6.62 28.64 7.15
C ALA A 703 -6.18 27.45 8.01
N LYS A 704 -6.53 26.25 7.57
CA LYS A 704 -6.05 24.99 8.17
C LYS A 704 -4.70 24.58 7.57
N PRO A 705 -3.91 23.77 8.27
CA PRO A 705 -2.61 23.34 7.77
C PRO A 705 -2.68 22.58 6.45
N ASP A 706 -3.62 21.62 6.35
CA ASP A 706 -3.68 20.56 5.33
C ASP A 706 -5.08 20.31 4.74
N ARG A 707 -6.08 21.09 5.13
CA ARG A 707 -7.46 20.94 4.66
C ARG A 707 -7.98 22.25 4.06
N PHE A 708 -8.64 22.13 2.90
CA PHE A 708 -9.38 23.23 2.31
C PHE A 708 -10.64 23.52 3.13
N GLN A 709 -11.13 24.73 3.04
CA GLN A 709 -12.36 25.18 3.69
C GLN A 709 -13.31 25.77 2.66
N ILE A 710 -14.61 25.56 2.86
CA ILE A 710 -15.66 26.18 2.06
C ILE A 710 -16.11 27.44 2.80
N ILE A 711 -15.93 28.62 2.17
CA ILE A 711 -16.23 29.91 2.76
C ILE A 711 -16.94 30.74 1.72
N ASP A 712 -18.20 31.16 2.01
CA ASP A 712 -19.02 31.99 1.15
C ASP A 712 -19.10 31.48 -0.31
N GLY A 713 -19.24 30.17 -0.49
CA GLY A 713 -19.34 29.53 -1.80
C GLY A 713 -18.02 29.43 -2.59
N LYS A 714 -16.91 29.68 -1.94
CA LYS A 714 -15.56 29.57 -2.51
C LYS A 714 -14.69 28.63 -1.67
N LEU A 715 -13.56 28.20 -2.22
CA LEU A 715 -12.58 27.36 -1.52
C LEU A 715 -11.42 28.20 -1.00
N MET A 716 -11.16 28.13 0.31
CA MET A 716 -9.93 28.64 0.90
C MET A 716 -8.91 27.51 0.92
N PRO A 717 -7.77 27.65 0.21
CA PRO A 717 -6.70 26.65 0.21
C PRO A 717 -6.08 26.44 1.58
N ALA A 718 -5.48 25.24 1.80
CA ALA A 718 -4.71 24.94 2.97
C ALA A 718 -3.35 25.65 2.97
N LEU A 719 -2.74 25.84 4.13
CA LEU A 719 -1.43 26.50 4.26
C LEU A 719 -0.32 25.75 3.53
N ASN A 720 -0.34 24.41 3.53
CA ASN A 720 0.67 23.60 2.85
C ASN A 720 0.62 23.67 1.31
N THR A 721 -0.35 24.37 0.73
CA THR A 721 -0.42 24.66 -0.71
C THR A 721 0.52 25.77 -1.16
N ILE A 722 1.08 26.52 -0.23
CA ILE A 722 2.10 27.54 -0.49
C ILE A 722 3.43 26.81 -0.78
N ASP A 723 4.06 27.12 -1.91
CA ASP A 723 5.30 26.43 -2.30
C ASP A 723 6.40 26.62 -1.25
N GLY A 724 7.04 25.51 -0.89
CA GLY A 724 8.06 25.49 0.16
C GLY A 724 7.55 25.40 1.59
N MET A 725 6.24 25.52 1.83
CA MET A 725 5.65 25.33 3.15
C MET A 725 5.33 23.84 3.36
N GLY A 726 6.18 23.14 4.08
CA GLY A 726 5.93 21.76 4.50
C GLY A 726 4.87 21.65 5.59
N ASP A 727 4.34 20.47 5.83
CA ASP A 727 3.25 20.22 6.78
C ASP A 727 3.58 20.71 8.21
N ASN A 728 4.78 20.48 8.69
CA ASN A 728 5.20 20.95 10.03
C ASN A 728 5.20 22.49 10.14
N ALA A 729 5.60 23.19 9.07
CA ALA A 729 5.56 24.64 9.03
C ALA A 729 4.11 25.16 8.95
N ALA A 730 3.28 24.50 8.16
CA ALA A 730 1.85 24.81 8.07
C ALA A 730 1.13 24.64 9.41
N ILE A 731 1.39 23.55 10.13
CA ILE A 731 0.90 23.30 11.49
C ILE A 731 1.36 24.41 12.45
N ALA A 732 2.66 24.77 12.39
CA ALA A 732 3.22 25.82 13.26
C ALA A 732 2.58 27.20 13.00
N VAL A 733 2.28 27.53 11.73
CA VAL A 733 1.56 28.78 11.36
C VAL A 733 0.15 28.76 11.94
N ALA A 734 -0.61 27.68 11.74
CA ALA A 734 -1.97 27.55 12.25
C ALA A 734 -2.05 27.61 13.77
N GLU A 735 -1.08 27.03 14.47
CA GLU A 735 -0.99 27.06 15.93
C GLU A 735 -0.63 28.46 16.43
N ALA A 736 0.40 29.09 15.87
CA ALA A 736 0.82 30.43 16.25
C ALA A 736 -0.28 31.48 15.98
N ALA A 737 -1.08 31.30 14.96
CA ALA A 737 -2.19 32.21 14.66
C ALA A 737 -3.28 32.21 15.75
N LYS A 738 -3.43 31.12 16.50
CA LYS A 738 -4.38 31.04 17.63
C LYS A 738 -3.96 31.93 18.81
N ASP A 739 -2.65 32.18 18.95
CA ASP A 739 -2.10 32.96 20.05
C ASP A 739 -2.15 34.48 19.80
N GLY A 740 -2.82 34.90 18.73
CA GLY A 740 -3.04 36.31 18.39
C GLY A 740 -2.34 36.75 17.09
N LYS A 741 -2.61 37.99 16.71
CA LYS A 741 -2.08 38.56 15.46
C LYS A 741 -0.56 38.64 15.46
N PHE A 742 0.03 38.43 14.30
CA PHE A 742 1.45 38.65 14.07
C PHE A 742 1.72 40.14 13.93
N LEU A 743 2.76 40.62 14.60
CA LEU A 743 3.11 42.04 14.66
C LEU A 743 4.02 42.48 13.50
N SER A 744 4.83 41.54 12.98
CA SER A 744 5.75 41.77 11.88
C SER A 744 6.12 40.45 11.22
N ARG A 745 6.80 40.52 10.06
CA ARG A 745 7.37 39.33 9.40
C ARG A 745 8.44 38.65 10.25
N ASP A 746 9.20 39.40 11.04
CA ASP A 746 10.16 38.85 12.01
C ASP A 746 9.43 38.10 13.15
N ASP A 747 8.35 38.65 13.67
CA ASP A 747 7.51 37.98 14.69
C ASP A 747 6.87 36.70 14.10
N PHE A 748 6.34 36.76 12.88
CA PHE A 748 5.84 35.61 12.16
C PHE A 748 6.90 34.52 12.02
N ARG A 749 8.12 34.89 11.60
CA ARG A 749 9.24 33.94 11.47
C ARG A 749 9.63 33.28 12.78
N GLN A 750 9.70 34.06 13.87
CA GLN A 750 10.06 33.52 15.18
C GLN A 750 9.02 32.54 15.72
N ARG A 751 7.75 32.88 15.57
CA ARG A 751 6.62 32.07 16.09
C ARG A 751 6.34 30.84 15.26
N THR A 752 6.56 30.89 13.95
CA THR A 752 6.19 29.82 13.01
C THR A 752 7.35 28.97 12.52
N LYS A 753 8.60 29.44 12.72
CA LYS A 753 9.83 28.84 12.15
C LYS A 753 9.81 28.70 10.62
N ALA A 754 8.93 29.45 9.93
CA ALA A 754 8.91 29.48 8.47
C ALA A 754 10.22 30.06 7.92
N THR A 755 10.65 29.54 6.77
CA THR A 755 11.86 30.04 6.12
C THR A 755 11.66 31.43 5.53
N LYS A 756 12.73 32.20 5.39
CA LYS A 756 12.66 33.54 4.78
C LYS A 756 12.05 33.48 3.37
N THR A 757 12.45 32.49 2.57
CA THR A 757 11.92 32.30 1.20
C THR A 757 10.40 32.15 1.17
N VAL A 758 9.83 31.37 2.09
CA VAL A 758 8.37 31.19 2.22
C VAL A 758 7.70 32.49 2.64
N ILE A 759 8.27 33.23 3.60
CA ILE A 759 7.74 34.52 4.07
C ILE A 759 7.74 35.55 2.95
N ASP A 760 8.83 35.63 2.20
CA ASP A 760 8.94 36.54 1.04
C ASP A 760 7.86 36.20 -0.01
N LEU A 761 7.70 34.92 -0.34
CA LEU A 761 6.64 34.45 -1.26
C LEU A 761 5.24 34.77 -0.74
N MET A 762 4.97 34.57 0.54
CA MET A 762 3.68 34.94 1.16
C MET A 762 3.43 36.45 1.08
N GLY A 763 4.47 37.24 1.24
CA GLY A 763 4.41 38.71 1.06
C GLY A 763 4.09 39.10 -0.38
N ASP A 764 4.78 38.51 -1.35
CA ASP A 764 4.54 38.73 -2.79
C ASP A 764 3.14 38.31 -3.23
N LEU A 765 2.59 37.27 -2.62
CA LEU A 765 1.23 36.79 -2.84
C LEU A 765 0.14 37.61 -2.08
N GLY A 766 0.56 38.61 -1.30
CA GLY A 766 -0.34 39.45 -0.51
C GLY A 766 -0.96 38.77 0.72
N LEU A 767 -0.49 37.61 1.12
CA LEU A 767 -1.07 36.82 2.22
C LEU A 767 -0.71 37.37 3.61
N LEU A 768 0.30 38.23 3.70
CA LEU A 768 0.73 38.88 4.96
C LEU A 768 0.15 40.29 5.12
N GLY A 769 -0.64 40.78 4.13
CA GLY A 769 -1.19 42.11 4.15
C GLY A 769 -0.10 43.20 4.31
N ASP A 770 -0.39 44.24 5.10
CA ASP A 770 0.53 45.35 5.38
C ASP A 770 1.48 45.07 6.55
N MET A 771 1.76 43.81 6.85
CA MET A 771 2.64 43.41 7.95
C MET A 771 4.06 43.96 7.75
N PRO A 772 4.59 44.79 8.69
CA PRO A 772 5.92 45.39 8.56
C PRO A 772 7.01 44.30 8.68
N GLU A 773 8.22 44.58 8.17
CA GLU A 773 9.35 43.67 8.24
C GLU A 773 9.75 43.38 9.69
N SER A 774 9.83 44.40 10.53
CA SER A 774 10.29 44.29 11.92
C SER A 774 9.41 45.05 12.90
N ASN A 775 9.37 44.61 14.15
CA ASN A 775 8.74 45.31 15.28
C ASN A 775 9.57 46.54 15.74
N GLN A 776 10.81 46.67 15.28
CA GLN A 776 11.66 47.79 15.65
C GLN A 776 11.29 49.01 14.78
N LEU A 777 10.82 50.06 15.42
CA LEU A 777 10.67 51.34 14.79
C LEU A 777 12.06 51.83 14.33
N SER A 778 12.22 52.03 13.04
CA SER A 778 13.43 52.65 12.48
C SER A 778 13.45 54.12 12.85
N LEU A 779 14.62 54.68 13.15
CA LEU A 779 14.81 56.10 13.35
C LEU A 779 14.36 56.94 12.12
N PHE A 780 14.27 56.29 10.94
CA PHE A 780 13.78 56.88 9.69
C PHE A 780 12.25 57.00 9.62
N ASP A 781 11.47 56.29 10.45
CA ASP A 781 10.02 56.39 10.51
C ASP A 781 9.53 57.64 11.24
N PHE A 782 10.49 58.45 11.80
CA PHE A 782 10.23 59.71 12.47
C PHE A 782 10.82 60.92 11.72
N ALA A 783 11.30 60.77 10.47
CA ALA A 783 11.85 61.82 9.65
C ALA A 783 10.86 62.40 8.64
#